data_87c90b0ec1b1e4aae6ea12d3c7f9f742
#
_entry.id   87c90b0ec1b1e4aae6ea12d3c7f9f742
#
_cell.length_a   1.000
_cell.length_b   1.000
_cell.length_c   1.000
_cell.angle_alpha   90.00
_cell.angle_beta   90.00
_cell.angle_gamma   90.00
#
_symmetry.space_group_name_H-M   'P 1'
#
loop_
_entity.id
_entity.type
_entity.pdbx_description
1 polymer ?
#
loop_
_entity_poly.entity_id
_entity_poly.type
_entity_poly.pdbx_seq_one_letter_code
_entity_poly.pdbx_strand_id
1 'polypeptide(L)'
;MIQWLTAWQKKFQVPKPPSRHRASSTFLSFLCMLLAPRLQFQFARGFFRKCGGINRVISIRTSHAMSAANAQSEAKDITASPAIGQHIHHDGKDYTTIKEGLAYILVPSAGPTVPQTTPKGDNQPQSVFYNPIQQFNRDLSVLAIKAYGEEAVARKKAADDKKRKTVSAKSKKRKREEQDAKSNGVEKMARLDDEAGNGKADVGEESELVEGETRENTAMGVDEATTTAAEGKDTDKPVGNAQNGTAETSSTPKPKQQTFTILDALSATGLRALRYSQEIPFTTSVTANDLLPEATRTINLNVEHNRLTSKINSVTGNAITHMYAFAGETPLDSNRYKPSKKYDVIDLDPYGTAAPFLDAAVQAVRDDGGLLCVTCTDAGVWASNGYPEKCYSLYGGLPIKGMHSHEGGLRLILHAIASSAARYGLAIEPLLSLSIDFYARVFVKIHKSPADVKFLAGKTMVVYSCDQGCGAWETQLLARNLLKPNKSGKGTYWKHVFAQAPTVGPECQHCGRNRHLAGPMWAGPLHDVNFVQRILDELPKLDKETYQTTTRIEGMLTLALEETLAPPPRTDELVPPPVPKGRADPSVVDAFPFYFIPSVASKVIHCVTPDEIAIKGALLHAGYRVTRSHTKAGTIKTDAPWSFIWKVMREWSRQRSPVKEGAIRDNMPGWKVMGLDKPKEEQEKRALDGEKTDEGKEIVFAEWLVKDADKKKLVRYQINPRENWGPMNRAKGPA
;
A
#
# COMPACT_ATOMS: atom_id res chain seq x y z
N MET A 1 -6.54 5.66 -45.51
CA MET A 1 -6.22 4.59 -44.56
C MET A 1 -6.60 3.18 -45.09
N ILE A 2 -7.37 3.06 -46.15
CA ILE A 2 -7.72 1.75 -46.78
C ILE A 2 -6.71 1.32 -47.85
N GLN A 3 -5.92 2.23 -48.39
CA GLN A 3 -4.90 1.91 -49.42
C GLN A 3 -3.55 1.44 -48.86
N TRP A 4 -3.34 1.48 -47.56
CA TRP A 4 -2.11 1.01 -46.89
C TRP A 4 -2.16 -0.45 -46.42
N LEU A 5 -3.35 -1.01 -46.28
CA LEU A 5 -3.55 -2.40 -45.87
C LEU A 5 -3.42 -3.44 -46.97
N THR A 6 -3.55 -3.04 -48.23
CA THR A 6 -3.41 -3.95 -49.40
C THR A 6 -1.96 -4.13 -49.86
N ALA A 7 -1.03 -3.26 -49.44
CA ALA A 7 0.39 -3.38 -49.79
C ALA A 7 1.20 -4.31 -48.85
N TRP A 8 0.66 -4.65 -47.68
CA TRP A 8 1.37 -5.45 -46.67
C TRP A 8 1.17 -6.96 -46.81
N GLN A 9 0.11 -7.41 -47.51
CA GLN A 9 -0.17 -8.83 -47.73
C GLN A 9 0.61 -9.49 -48.85
N LYS A 10 1.39 -8.76 -49.64
CA LYS A 10 2.15 -9.33 -50.79
C LYS A 10 3.65 -9.61 -50.54
N LYS A 11 4.17 -9.46 -49.31
CA LYS A 11 5.62 -9.56 -49.07
C LYS A 11 6.11 -10.66 -48.14
N PHE A 12 5.26 -11.61 -47.71
CA PHE A 12 5.74 -12.80 -46.99
C PHE A 12 5.11 -14.08 -47.54
N GLN A 13 5.82 -14.69 -48.53
CA GLN A 13 5.61 -16.08 -48.94
C GLN A 13 6.27 -16.98 -47.91
N VAL A 14 5.46 -17.81 -47.23
CA VAL A 14 5.92 -18.89 -46.36
C VAL A 14 6.07 -20.14 -47.22
N PRO A 15 7.21 -20.89 -47.18
CA PRO A 15 7.39 -22.14 -47.94
C PRO A 15 6.57 -23.28 -47.33
N LYS A 16 5.98 -24.11 -48.21
CA LYS A 16 5.24 -25.35 -47.85
C LYS A 16 6.22 -26.43 -47.37
N PRO A 17 5.84 -27.26 -46.38
CA PRO A 17 6.64 -28.41 -45.96
C PRO A 17 6.47 -29.61 -46.88
N PRO A 18 7.49 -30.48 -46.99
CA PRO A 18 7.43 -31.68 -47.82
C PRO A 18 6.67 -32.83 -47.14
N SER A 19 6.11 -33.68 -47.99
CA SER A 19 5.24 -34.82 -47.71
C SER A 19 5.98 -36.08 -47.25
N ARG A 20 5.29 -36.83 -46.34
CA ARG A 20 5.32 -38.30 -46.10
C ARG A 20 6.50 -38.95 -45.37
N HIS A 21 6.25 -39.56 -44.20
CA HIS A 21 6.07 -41.00 -44.02
C HIS A 21 5.63 -41.40 -42.58
N ARG A 22 4.56 -42.26 -42.56
CA ARG A 22 4.17 -43.33 -41.60
C ARG A 22 4.11 -43.02 -40.07
N ALA A 23 2.92 -42.88 -39.61
CA ALA A 23 2.13 -43.72 -38.68
C ALA A 23 2.85 -44.56 -37.60
N SER A 24 2.58 -44.26 -36.33
CA SER A 24 2.23 -45.27 -35.36
C SER A 24 1.32 -44.66 -34.25
N SER A 25 0.20 -45.32 -34.15
CA SER A 25 -0.84 -45.36 -33.12
C SER A 25 -0.43 -44.95 -31.72
N THR A 26 -1.04 -43.88 -31.21
CA THR A 26 -1.43 -43.68 -29.79
C THR A 26 -2.36 -42.45 -29.68
N PHE A 27 -3.51 -42.51 -30.33
CA PHE A 27 -4.55 -41.48 -30.22
C PHE A 27 -5.93 -42.15 -30.14
N LEU A 28 -6.08 -43.11 -29.18
CA LEU A 28 -7.39 -43.69 -28.88
C LEU A 28 -7.42 -44.18 -27.43
N SER A 29 -7.39 -43.26 -26.46
CA SER A 29 -7.67 -43.60 -25.06
C SER A 29 -8.04 -42.35 -24.25
N PHE A 30 -8.86 -41.44 -24.79
CA PHE A 30 -9.41 -40.34 -24.03
C PHE A 30 -10.85 -39.99 -24.39
N LEU A 31 -11.66 -41.01 -24.72
CA LEU A 31 -13.07 -40.79 -25.02
C LEU A 31 -13.98 -41.90 -24.48
N CYS A 32 -13.75 -42.45 -23.30
CA CYS A 32 -14.69 -43.37 -22.65
C CYS A 32 -14.59 -43.27 -21.12
N MET A 33 -15.05 -42.13 -20.54
CA MET A 33 -15.45 -42.08 -19.12
C MET A 33 -16.45 -40.95 -18.90
N LEU A 34 -17.58 -41.08 -19.56
CA LEU A 34 -18.82 -40.43 -19.19
C LEU A 34 -19.93 -41.43 -19.49
N LEU A 35 -20.46 -42.05 -18.47
CA LEU A 35 -21.84 -42.56 -18.28
C LEU A 35 -21.86 -43.62 -17.16
N ALA A 36 -22.26 -43.22 -16.03
CA ALA A 36 -23.11 -43.75 -14.95
C ALA A 36 -23.41 -45.28 -14.88
N PRO A 37 -24.12 -45.85 -13.88
CA PRO A 37 -24.56 -45.37 -12.56
C PRO A 37 -24.41 -46.40 -11.40
N ARG A 38 -24.70 -45.94 -10.19
CA ARG A 38 -25.21 -46.68 -8.99
C ARG A 38 -25.03 -48.17 -8.88
N LEU A 39 -24.41 -48.60 -7.77
CA LEU A 39 -24.88 -49.76 -7.00
C LEU A 39 -24.37 -49.70 -5.55
N GLN A 40 -25.30 -49.82 -4.64
CA GLN A 40 -25.16 -50.09 -3.21
C GLN A 40 -24.37 -51.39 -2.98
N PHE A 41 -23.60 -51.49 -1.90
CA PHE A 41 -23.65 -52.65 -1.05
C PHE A 41 -23.12 -52.35 0.36
N GLN A 42 -23.91 -52.83 1.32
CA GLN A 42 -23.70 -52.94 2.76
C GLN A 42 -22.70 -54.07 3.09
N PHE A 43 -22.42 -54.17 4.38
CA PHE A 43 -21.73 -55.18 5.22
C PHE A 43 -20.33 -54.75 5.65
N ALA A 44 -19.91 -54.94 6.90
CA ALA A 44 -20.46 -55.55 8.10
C ALA A 44 -19.67 -55.07 9.35
N ARG A 45 -20.36 -54.91 10.43
CA ARG A 45 -20.12 -55.20 11.83
C ARG A 45 -18.83 -55.95 12.23
N GLY A 46 -18.19 -55.40 13.29
CA GLY A 46 -17.79 -56.22 14.41
C GLY A 46 -16.35 -56.06 14.90
N PHE A 47 -16.11 -55.39 16.00
CA PHE A 47 -15.56 -56.05 17.20
C PHE A 47 -15.50 -55.07 18.37
N PHE A 48 -16.27 -55.37 19.38
CA PHE A 48 -16.21 -54.77 20.71
C PHE A 48 -15.11 -55.50 21.54
N ARG A 49 -14.33 -54.73 22.31
CA ARG A 49 -14.00 -55.09 23.73
C ARG A 49 -13.35 -53.90 24.45
N LYS A 50 -14.10 -53.39 25.37
CA LYS A 50 -13.89 -53.20 26.82
C LYS A 50 -12.58 -52.58 27.28
N CYS A 51 -12.68 -51.35 27.84
CA CYS A 51 -12.26 -51.10 29.24
C CYS A 51 -13.01 -49.88 29.77
N GLY A 52 -13.50 -50.01 30.99
CA GLY A 52 -14.43 -49.11 31.63
C GLY A 52 -13.75 -47.94 32.34
N GLY A 53 -14.50 -46.92 32.56
CA GLY A 53 -14.16 -45.75 33.35
C GLY A 53 -15.39 -44.86 33.50
N ILE A 54 -15.92 -44.87 34.68
CA ILE A 54 -17.09 -44.16 35.19
C ILE A 54 -16.88 -42.65 35.00
N ASN A 55 -17.77 -41.98 34.26
CA ASN A 55 -18.01 -40.55 34.45
C ASN A 55 -19.51 -40.26 34.43
N ARG A 56 -20.00 -39.81 35.56
CA ARG A 56 -21.35 -39.31 35.80
C ARG A 56 -21.60 -38.12 34.92
N VAL A 57 -22.48 -38.27 33.97
CA VAL A 57 -23.11 -37.13 33.26
C VAL A 57 -24.33 -36.72 34.08
N ILE A 58 -24.22 -35.59 34.74
CA ILE A 58 -25.38 -34.91 35.32
C ILE A 58 -26.14 -34.27 34.14
N SER A 59 -27.22 -34.90 33.74
CA SER A 59 -28.18 -34.36 32.81
C SER A 59 -29.10 -33.36 33.56
N ILE A 60 -28.81 -32.06 33.45
CA ILE A 60 -29.78 -31.05 33.83
C ILE A 60 -30.71 -30.87 32.62
N ARG A 61 -31.86 -31.53 32.68
CA ARG A 61 -33.00 -31.16 31.81
C ARG A 61 -33.59 -29.86 32.35
N THR A 62 -33.23 -28.74 31.75
CA THR A 62 -34.05 -27.55 31.81
C THR A 62 -35.04 -27.59 30.67
N SER A 63 -36.21 -28.10 30.98
CA SER A 63 -37.40 -27.89 30.15
C SER A 63 -37.83 -26.43 30.24
N HIS A 64 -37.29 -25.61 29.37
CA HIS A 64 -37.96 -24.35 29.03
C HIS A 64 -38.72 -24.60 27.75
N ALA A 65 -40.01 -24.82 27.91
CA ALA A 65 -40.97 -24.60 26.87
C ALA A 65 -40.97 -23.09 26.57
N MET A 66 -40.13 -22.65 25.61
CA MET A 66 -40.31 -21.35 25.03
C MET A 66 -41.52 -21.45 24.08
N SER A 67 -42.62 -20.94 24.56
CA SER A 67 -43.70 -20.47 23.70
C SER A 67 -43.09 -19.60 22.65
N ALA A 68 -43.08 -20.07 21.39
CA ALA A 68 -42.82 -19.25 20.23
C ALA A 68 -44.00 -18.26 20.08
N ALA A 69 -44.00 -17.22 20.87
CA ALA A 69 -44.73 -16.02 20.55
C ALA A 69 -44.02 -15.42 19.32
N ASN A 70 -44.68 -15.59 18.17
CA ASN A 70 -44.39 -14.85 16.94
C ASN A 70 -44.65 -13.35 17.24
N ALA A 71 -43.70 -12.69 17.90
CA ALA A 71 -43.64 -11.26 17.88
C ALA A 71 -43.06 -10.87 16.51
N GLN A 72 -43.93 -10.75 15.53
CA GLN A 72 -43.66 -9.94 14.33
C GLN A 72 -43.31 -8.55 14.89
N SER A 73 -42.05 -8.23 15.02
CA SER A 73 -41.61 -6.87 15.33
C SER A 73 -42.11 -6.00 14.19
N GLU A 74 -43.05 -5.07 14.49
CA GLU A 74 -43.50 -4.10 13.49
C GLU A 74 -42.29 -3.49 12.80
N ALA A 75 -42.29 -3.54 11.47
CA ALA A 75 -41.25 -2.94 10.66
C ALA A 75 -41.26 -1.42 10.91
N LYS A 76 -40.13 -0.86 11.27
CA LYS A 76 -39.98 0.57 11.57
C LYS A 76 -39.66 1.34 10.29
N ASP A 77 -39.91 2.64 10.34
CA ASP A 77 -39.50 3.56 9.27
C ASP A 77 -37.98 3.83 9.32
N ILE A 78 -37.42 4.26 8.20
CA ILE A 78 -35.98 4.58 8.06
C ILE A 78 -35.50 5.65 9.04
N THR A 79 -36.38 6.55 9.48
CA THR A 79 -36.08 7.63 10.44
C THR A 79 -35.93 7.13 11.87
N ALA A 80 -36.28 5.88 12.16
CA ALA A 80 -36.10 5.27 13.46
C ALA A 80 -34.62 5.23 13.84
N SER A 81 -34.33 5.36 15.14
CA SER A 81 -32.94 5.24 15.63
C SER A 81 -32.38 3.85 15.30
N PRO A 82 -31.21 3.78 14.65
CA PRO A 82 -30.62 2.50 14.24
C PRO A 82 -30.38 1.54 15.41
N ALA A 83 -30.73 0.27 15.23
CA ALA A 83 -30.45 -0.80 16.17
C ALA A 83 -30.14 -2.11 15.44
N ILE A 84 -29.31 -2.97 16.06
CA ILE A 84 -28.92 -4.27 15.47
C ILE A 84 -30.16 -5.16 15.29
N GLY A 85 -30.28 -5.81 14.12
CA GLY A 85 -31.38 -6.74 13.84
C GLY A 85 -32.73 -6.07 13.65
N GLN A 86 -32.79 -4.74 13.59
CA GLN A 86 -34.02 -4.00 13.39
C GLN A 86 -34.57 -4.22 11.97
N HIS A 87 -35.87 -4.47 11.85
CA HIS A 87 -36.57 -4.52 10.58
C HIS A 87 -37.01 -3.13 10.18
N ILE A 88 -36.65 -2.71 8.96
CA ILE A 88 -36.97 -1.40 8.39
C ILE A 88 -37.76 -1.65 7.10
N HIS A 89 -38.94 -1.00 7.00
CA HIS A 89 -39.70 -0.94 5.76
C HIS A 89 -39.48 0.42 5.10
N HIS A 90 -39.02 0.43 3.85
CA HIS A 90 -38.83 1.66 3.09
C HIS A 90 -39.01 1.42 1.60
N ASP A 91 -39.80 2.28 0.92
CA ASP A 91 -40.12 2.19 -0.51
C ASP A 91 -40.60 0.80 -0.96
N GLY A 92 -41.51 0.17 -0.15
CA GLY A 92 -42.06 -1.14 -0.44
C GLY A 92 -41.08 -2.31 -0.33
N LYS A 93 -39.92 -2.10 0.34
CA LYS A 93 -38.91 -3.13 0.55
C LYS A 93 -38.61 -3.27 2.04
N ASP A 94 -38.35 -4.52 2.45
CA ASP A 94 -37.95 -4.83 3.82
C ASP A 94 -36.45 -5.03 3.93
N TYR A 95 -35.87 -4.43 4.96
CA TYR A 95 -34.47 -4.47 5.26
C TYR A 95 -34.22 -4.96 6.68
N THR A 96 -33.06 -5.59 6.87
CA THR A 96 -32.52 -5.92 8.20
C THR A 96 -31.27 -5.07 8.47
N THR A 97 -31.22 -4.44 9.64
CA THR A 97 -30.11 -3.59 10.03
C THR A 97 -28.94 -4.41 10.57
N ILE A 98 -27.76 -4.25 9.97
CA ILE A 98 -26.49 -4.84 10.43
C ILE A 98 -25.60 -3.72 10.96
N LYS A 99 -24.94 -3.94 12.11
CA LYS A 99 -23.96 -3.03 12.68
C LYS A 99 -22.55 -3.52 12.42
N GLU A 100 -21.66 -2.61 11.98
CA GLU A 100 -20.22 -2.81 11.98
C GLU A 100 -19.50 -1.52 12.41
N GLY A 101 -18.65 -1.61 13.40
CA GLY A 101 -18.11 -0.42 14.05
C GLY A 101 -19.22 0.42 14.67
N LEU A 102 -19.23 1.70 14.37
CA LEU A 102 -20.32 2.61 14.74
C LEU A 102 -21.40 2.72 13.65
N ALA A 103 -21.18 2.13 12.47
CA ALA A 103 -22.08 2.26 11.33
C ALA A 103 -23.16 1.16 11.31
N TYR A 104 -24.34 1.55 10.81
CA TYR A 104 -25.45 0.65 10.55
C TYR A 104 -25.77 0.63 9.05
N ILE A 105 -25.88 -0.57 8.46
CA ILE A 105 -26.27 -0.73 7.07
C ILE A 105 -27.55 -1.55 6.96
N LEU A 106 -28.34 -1.21 5.97
CA LEU A 106 -29.59 -1.87 5.62
C LEU A 106 -29.33 -2.92 4.54
N VAL A 107 -29.62 -4.18 4.86
CA VAL A 107 -29.50 -5.30 3.95
C VAL A 107 -30.91 -5.79 3.61
N PRO A 108 -31.28 -5.97 2.33
CA PRO A 108 -32.59 -6.44 1.95
C PRO A 108 -32.94 -7.79 2.60
N SER A 109 -34.08 -7.88 3.28
CA SER A 109 -34.52 -9.10 3.97
C SER A 109 -35.00 -10.18 2.99
N ALA A 110 -35.48 -9.80 1.81
CA ALA A 110 -35.96 -10.67 0.73
C ALA A 110 -34.89 -10.86 -0.35
N GLY A 111 -33.62 -11.17 0.04
CA GLY A 111 -32.59 -11.58 -0.90
C GLY A 111 -32.56 -13.10 -1.04
N PRO A 112 -32.27 -13.67 -2.22
CA PRO A 112 -32.19 -15.12 -2.37
C PRO A 112 -31.09 -15.68 -1.44
N THR A 113 -31.49 -16.47 -0.48
CA THR A 113 -30.63 -17.27 0.40
C THR A 113 -29.92 -18.41 -0.35
N VAL A 114 -30.05 -18.47 -1.67
CA VAL A 114 -29.43 -19.49 -2.50
C VAL A 114 -28.28 -18.84 -3.28
N PRO A 115 -27.03 -19.30 -3.14
CA PRO A 115 -25.97 -18.90 -4.04
C PRO A 115 -26.32 -19.39 -5.44
N GLN A 116 -26.79 -18.50 -6.30
CA GLN A 116 -26.89 -18.83 -7.71
C GLN A 116 -25.47 -19.07 -8.21
N THR A 117 -25.17 -20.33 -8.55
CA THR A 117 -24.04 -20.68 -9.39
C THR A 117 -24.31 -20.04 -10.75
N THR A 118 -23.82 -18.82 -10.94
CA THR A 118 -23.93 -18.14 -12.23
C THR A 118 -23.11 -18.88 -13.26
N PRO A 119 -23.68 -19.29 -14.41
CA PRO A 119 -22.91 -19.61 -15.58
C PRO A 119 -22.08 -18.39 -15.97
N LYS A 120 -20.89 -18.62 -16.52
CA LYS A 120 -19.98 -17.57 -17.02
C LYS A 120 -20.71 -16.71 -18.07
N GLY A 121 -21.16 -15.53 -17.66
CA GLY A 121 -21.76 -14.52 -18.51
C GLY A 121 -21.66 -13.17 -17.82
N ASP A 122 -20.98 -12.22 -18.46
CA ASP A 122 -20.53 -10.93 -17.90
C ASP A 122 -21.63 -9.89 -17.62
N ASN A 123 -22.94 -10.22 -17.69
CA ASN A 123 -24.01 -9.24 -17.75
C ASN A 123 -25.10 -9.37 -16.68
N GLN A 124 -24.84 -9.95 -15.49
CA GLN A 124 -25.81 -9.85 -14.41
C GLN A 124 -25.39 -8.76 -13.40
N PRO A 125 -26.32 -7.84 -13.00
CA PRO A 125 -26.04 -6.86 -11.97
C PRO A 125 -25.71 -7.59 -10.67
N GLN A 126 -24.48 -7.40 -10.18
CA GLN A 126 -24.06 -7.94 -8.89
C GLN A 126 -24.83 -7.18 -7.80
N SER A 127 -25.69 -7.88 -7.06
CA SER A 127 -26.29 -7.30 -5.87
C SER A 127 -25.19 -6.92 -4.88
N VAL A 128 -25.19 -5.66 -4.46
CA VAL A 128 -24.25 -5.14 -3.46
C VAL A 128 -24.52 -5.85 -2.14
N PHE A 129 -23.54 -6.56 -1.60
CA PHE A 129 -23.72 -7.33 -0.38
C PHE A 129 -22.67 -6.99 0.70
N TYR A 130 -23.04 -7.21 1.95
CA TYR A 130 -22.15 -7.08 3.08
C TYR A 130 -21.25 -8.31 3.22
N ASN A 131 -19.92 -8.10 3.31
CA ASN A 131 -18.95 -9.16 3.56
C ASN A 131 -18.29 -8.99 4.94
N PRO A 132 -18.69 -9.77 5.96
CA PRO A 132 -18.13 -9.67 7.31
C PRO A 132 -16.65 -10.07 7.40
N ILE A 133 -16.16 -10.85 6.43
CA ILE A 133 -14.74 -11.27 6.38
C ILE A 133 -13.81 -10.07 6.17
N GLN A 134 -14.30 -9.05 5.48
CA GLN A 134 -13.56 -7.80 5.21
C GLN A 134 -13.58 -6.81 6.39
N GLN A 135 -14.17 -7.16 7.54
CA GLN A 135 -14.17 -6.29 8.72
C GLN A 135 -12.75 -5.93 9.16
N PHE A 136 -11.82 -6.89 9.12
CA PHE A 136 -10.41 -6.64 9.42
C PHE A 136 -9.81 -5.53 8.54
N ASN A 137 -10.08 -5.55 7.23
CA ASN A 137 -9.62 -4.51 6.31
C ASN A 137 -10.21 -3.14 6.66
N ARG A 138 -11.50 -3.09 7.02
CA ARG A 138 -12.18 -1.85 7.38
C ARG A 138 -11.74 -1.30 8.73
N ASP A 139 -11.60 -2.16 9.75
CA ASP A 139 -11.07 -1.77 11.07
C ASP A 139 -9.66 -1.17 10.92
N LEU A 140 -8.76 -1.88 10.23
CA LEU A 140 -7.40 -1.41 9.96
C LEU A 140 -7.40 -0.08 9.19
N SER A 141 -8.30 0.08 8.21
CA SER A 141 -8.38 1.31 7.41
C SER A 141 -8.79 2.51 8.25
N VAL A 142 -9.81 2.36 9.11
CA VAL A 142 -10.22 3.44 10.04
C VAL A 142 -9.06 3.85 10.93
N LEU A 143 -8.37 2.88 11.55
CA LEU A 143 -7.26 3.15 12.46
C LEU A 143 -6.06 3.79 11.76
N ALA A 144 -5.72 3.32 10.58
CA ALA A 144 -4.63 3.88 9.77
C ALA A 144 -4.93 5.32 9.33
N ILE A 145 -6.16 5.59 8.84
CA ILE A 145 -6.57 6.93 8.44
C ILE A 145 -6.65 7.87 9.65
N LYS A 146 -7.12 7.38 10.81
CA LYS A 146 -7.14 8.16 12.06
C LYS A 146 -5.72 8.54 12.49
N ALA A 147 -4.82 7.57 12.62
CA ALA A 147 -3.43 7.81 13.03
C ALA A 147 -2.66 8.75 12.08
N TYR A 148 -2.92 8.63 10.76
CA TYR A 148 -2.38 9.55 9.76
C TYR A 148 -2.99 10.95 9.88
N GLY A 149 -4.32 11.04 10.01
CA GLY A 149 -5.07 12.28 10.00
C GLY A 149 -4.77 13.16 11.21
N GLU A 150 -4.53 12.58 12.38
CA GLU A 150 -4.13 13.31 13.60
C GLU A 150 -2.84 14.10 13.34
N GLU A 151 -1.83 13.48 12.72
CA GLU A 151 -0.60 14.17 12.33
C GLU A 151 -0.85 15.21 11.24
N ALA A 152 -1.67 14.88 10.22
CA ALA A 152 -1.96 15.77 9.11
C ALA A 152 -2.69 17.05 9.58
N VAL A 153 -3.68 16.92 10.46
CA VAL A 153 -4.42 18.04 11.05
C VAL A 153 -3.50 18.89 11.94
N ALA A 154 -2.66 18.25 12.76
CA ALA A 154 -1.68 18.98 13.60
C ALA A 154 -0.69 19.76 12.72
N ARG A 155 -0.21 19.18 11.63
CA ARG A 155 0.68 19.85 10.66
C ARG A 155 0.01 21.05 9.99
N LYS A 156 -1.24 20.91 9.54
CA LYS A 156 -2.04 22.01 8.97
C LYS A 156 -2.21 23.15 9.98
N LYS A 157 -2.57 22.84 11.22
CA LYS A 157 -2.71 23.83 12.30
C LYS A 157 -1.41 24.58 12.56
N ALA A 158 -0.29 23.88 12.66
CA ALA A 158 1.03 24.49 12.87
C ALA A 158 1.43 25.42 11.70
N ALA A 159 1.10 25.02 10.45
CA ALA A 159 1.36 25.85 9.27
C ALA A 159 0.51 27.13 9.27
N ASP A 160 -0.75 27.05 9.65
CA ASP A 160 -1.64 28.20 9.74
C ASP A 160 -1.22 29.15 10.87
N ASP A 161 -0.81 28.64 12.01
CA ASP A 161 -0.29 29.45 13.12
C ASP A 161 0.99 30.19 12.74
N LYS A 162 1.89 29.53 11.97
CA LYS A 162 3.09 30.17 11.43
C LYS A 162 2.73 31.29 10.45
N LYS A 163 1.77 31.08 9.55
CA LYS A 163 1.29 32.11 8.60
C LYS A 163 0.69 33.30 9.35
N ARG A 164 -0.14 33.06 10.37
CA ARG A 164 -0.73 34.12 11.21
C ARG A 164 0.34 34.96 11.90
N LYS A 165 1.35 34.32 12.49
CA LYS A 165 2.49 35.03 13.14
C LYS A 165 3.25 35.88 12.13
N THR A 166 3.51 35.36 10.90
CA THR A 166 4.22 36.10 9.85
C THR A 166 3.41 37.29 9.35
N VAL A 167 2.08 37.14 9.13
CA VAL A 167 1.20 38.23 8.70
C VAL A 167 1.11 39.31 9.80
N SER A 168 0.94 38.91 11.07
CA SER A 168 0.94 39.85 12.19
C SER A 168 2.26 40.61 12.34
N ALA A 169 3.42 39.93 12.14
CA ALA A 169 4.72 40.59 12.17
C ALA A 169 4.88 41.61 11.01
N LYS A 170 4.46 41.24 9.80
CA LYS A 170 4.47 42.15 8.63
C LYS A 170 3.53 43.36 8.84
N SER A 171 2.34 43.14 9.39
CA SER A 171 1.40 44.22 9.71
C SER A 171 1.97 45.18 10.77
N LYS A 172 2.59 44.64 11.83
CA LYS A 172 3.26 45.46 12.85
C LYS A 172 4.45 46.25 12.26
N LYS A 173 5.22 45.64 11.36
CA LYS A 173 6.33 46.34 10.66
C LYS A 173 5.82 47.48 9.80
N ARG A 174 4.76 47.25 8.98
CA ARG A 174 4.13 48.31 8.17
C ARG A 174 3.57 49.44 9.03
N LYS A 175 2.89 49.14 10.16
CA LYS A 175 2.39 50.19 11.05
C LYS A 175 3.53 51.00 11.69
N ARG A 176 4.67 50.41 12.02
CA ARG A 176 5.86 51.14 12.48
C ARG A 176 6.45 52.01 11.37
N GLU A 177 6.62 51.50 10.18
CA GLU A 177 7.13 52.25 9.00
C GLU A 177 6.20 53.41 8.64
N GLU A 178 4.86 53.25 8.78
CA GLU A 178 3.88 54.36 8.60
C GLU A 178 3.93 55.38 9.73
N GLN A 179 4.21 54.95 10.98
CA GLN A 179 4.37 55.87 12.12
C GLN A 179 5.71 56.65 12.00
N ASP A 180 6.79 55.99 11.66
CA ASP A 180 8.10 56.60 11.42
C ASP A 180 8.08 57.55 10.23
N ALA A 181 7.35 57.20 9.14
CA ALA A 181 7.15 58.11 8.00
C ALA A 181 6.30 59.35 8.37
N LYS A 182 5.30 59.21 9.28
CA LYS A 182 4.51 60.34 9.77
C LYS A 182 5.31 61.23 10.72
N SER A 183 6.15 60.65 11.60
CA SER A 183 7.01 61.42 12.49
C SER A 183 8.11 62.18 11.72
N ASN A 184 8.76 61.56 10.72
CA ASN A 184 9.71 62.23 9.85
C ASN A 184 9.08 63.27 8.94
N GLY A 185 7.79 63.07 8.52
CA GLY A 185 7.02 64.07 7.78
C GLY A 185 6.73 65.36 8.60
N VAL A 186 6.45 65.21 9.92
CA VAL A 186 6.22 66.32 10.82
C VAL A 186 7.53 67.09 11.15
N GLU A 187 8.66 66.34 11.33
CA GLU A 187 9.97 67.00 11.49
C GLU A 187 10.47 67.72 10.21
N LYS A 188 10.10 67.23 9.03
CA LYS A 188 10.43 67.90 7.78
C LYS A 188 9.57 69.14 7.51
N MET A 189 8.32 69.21 7.96
CA MET A 189 7.49 70.43 7.91
C MET A 189 7.94 71.49 8.93
N ALA A 190 8.45 71.09 10.13
CA ALA A 190 8.99 72.01 11.12
C ALA A 190 10.35 72.59 10.76
N ARG A 191 11.07 72.02 9.75
CA ARG A 191 12.36 72.52 9.25
C ARG A 191 12.29 73.32 7.96
N LEU A 192 11.10 73.55 7.39
CA LEU A 192 10.92 74.32 6.15
C LEU A 192 10.56 75.77 6.36
N ASP A 193 10.42 76.22 7.61
CA ASP A 193 10.11 77.63 7.94
C ASP A 193 11.35 78.47 8.34
N ASP A 194 12.57 77.88 8.35
CA ASP A 194 13.78 78.60 8.85
C ASP A 194 14.98 78.67 7.91
N GLU A 195 14.90 78.45 6.58
CA GLU A 195 16.02 78.78 5.71
C GLU A 195 15.58 79.21 4.29
N ALA A 196 15.29 80.49 4.16
CA ALA A 196 15.41 81.21 2.88
C ALA A 196 16.71 82.01 2.90
N GLY A 197 17.74 81.51 2.19
CA GLY A 197 18.96 82.27 2.04
C GLY A 197 20.16 81.51 1.49
N ASN A 198 20.43 81.87 0.22
CA ASN A 198 21.77 81.87 -0.39
C ASN A 198 22.45 80.56 -0.89
N GLY A 199 22.42 80.37 -2.10
CA GLY A 199 23.37 80.40 -3.18
C GLY A 199 24.57 79.43 -3.21
N LYS A 200 24.70 78.89 -4.40
CA LYS A 200 25.91 78.57 -5.19
C LYS A 200 26.18 77.12 -5.45
N ALA A 201 26.32 76.89 -6.73
CA ALA A 201 26.77 75.68 -7.42
C ALA A 201 28.16 75.19 -6.97
N ASP A 202 28.40 73.90 -6.98
CA ASP A 202 29.63 73.38 -7.61
C ASP A 202 29.41 71.93 -8.13
N VAL A 203 30.22 71.63 -9.15
CA VAL A 203 30.22 70.51 -10.07
C VAL A 203 31.28 69.47 -9.56
N GLY A 204 31.10 68.21 -9.85
CA GLY A 204 32.18 67.20 -9.79
C GLY A 204 31.69 65.81 -9.44
N GLU A 205 31.53 64.96 -10.47
CA GLU A 205 32.38 63.79 -10.85
C GLU A 205 32.48 62.69 -9.78
N GLU A 206 32.27 61.53 -10.10
CA GLU A 206 32.70 60.41 -10.89
C GLU A 206 32.12 59.09 -10.36
N SER A 207 31.49 58.34 -11.17
CA SER A 207 31.65 56.96 -11.62
C SER A 207 32.18 55.90 -10.63
N GLU A 208 31.44 54.83 -10.48
CA GLU A 208 32.00 53.47 -10.65
C GLU A 208 30.91 52.46 -11.02
N LEU A 209 31.10 51.82 -12.17
CA LEU A 209 30.36 50.72 -12.74
C LEU A 209 30.75 49.43 -12.03
N VAL A 210 29.73 48.61 -11.68
CA VAL A 210 29.94 47.16 -11.50
C VAL A 210 28.91 46.44 -12.37
N GLU A 211 29.44 45.71 -13.30
CA GLU A 211 28.77 44.82 -14.25
C GLU A 211 27.99 43.70 -13.54
N GLY A 212 26.77 43.47 -13.96
CA GLY A 212 25.97 42.30 -13.62
C GLY A 212 25.49 41.61 -14.89
N GLU A 213 25.96 40.38 -15.09
CA GLU A 213 25.72 39.51 -16.23
C GLU A 213 24.23 39.28 -16.53
N THR A 214 23.85 39.55 -17.77
CA THR A 214 22.61 39.16 -18.42
C THR A 214 22.64 37.66 -18.79
N ARG A 215 21.64 36.91 -18.38
CA ARG A 215 21.31 35.61 -18.97
C ARG A 215 20.12 35.76 -19.91
N GLU A 216 20.40 35.50 -21.15
CA GLU A 216 19.45 35.34 -22.25
C GLU A 216 18.42 34.25 -21.98
N ASN A 217 17.15 34.58 -22.16
CA ASN A 217 16.08 33.64 -22.40
C ASN A 217 15.52 33.87 -23.80
N THR A 218 15.84 32.95 -24.69
CA THR A 218 15.26 32.84 -26.03
C THR A 218 13.82 32.36 -25.93
N ALA A 219 12.88 33.23 -26.25
CA ALA A 219 11.48 32.88 -26.51
C ALA A 219 11.29 32.77 -28.03
N MET A 220 10.79 31.62 -28.49
CA MET A 220 10.19 31.50 -29.82
C MET A 220 8.68 31.73 -29.71
N GLY A 221 8.20 32.77 -30.36
CA GLY A 221 6.79 33.02 -30.63
C GLY A 221 6.34 32.29 -31.89
N VAL A 222 5.06 31.99 -31.96
CA VAL A 222 4.30 31.81 -33.20
C VAL A 222 2.93 32.46 -33.01
N ASP A 223 2.60 33.28 -33.96
CA ASP A 223 1.49 34.21 -34.06
C ASP A 223 0.16 33.62 -34.53
N GLU A 224 -0.89 34.45 -34.33
CA GLU A 224 -2.13 34.62 -35.11
C GLU A 224 -3.26 33.57 -34.95
N ALA A 225 -4.52 33.97 -34.85
CA ALA A 225 -5.30 35.04 -35.43
C ALA A 225 -6.64 35.27 -34.72
N THR A 226 -6.97 36.54 -34.62
CA THR A 226 -8.19 37.34 -34.78
C THR A 226 -9.52 36.62 -35.10
N THR A 227 -10.62 36.97 -34.38
CA THR A 227 -11.79 37.72 -34.89
C THR A 227 -12.88 37.90 -33.80
N THR A 228 -13.17 39.15 -33.49
CA THR A 228 -14.38 40.02 -33.54
C THR A 228 -15.68 39.55 -32.87
N ALA A 229 -16.06 40.33 -31.88
CA ALA A 229 -17.17 41.29 -31.72
C ALA A 229 -18.56 40.70 -31.42
N ALA A 230 -19.24 41.16 -30.39
CA ALA A 230 -20.29 42.16 -30.34
C ALA A 230 -20.93 42.26 -28.94
N GLU A 231 -20.97 43.43 -28.47
CA GLU A 231 -21.91 44.30 -27.75
C GLU A 231 -23.17 43.72 -27.09
N GLY A 232 -23.45 44.22 -25.86
CA GLY A 232 -24.74 44.18 -25.19
C GLY A 232 -24.70 44.91 -23.84
N LYS A 233 -25.03 46.19 -23.82
CA LYS A 233 -25.31 47.03 -22.64
C LYS A 233 -26.62 46.58 -21.98
N ASP A 234 -26.76 46.74 -20.65
CA ASP A 234 -27.51 47.78 -19.93
C ASP A 234 -27.51 47.60 -18.42
N THR A 235 -27.18 48.61 -17.76
CA THR A 235 -27.78 49.40 -16.68
C THR A 235 -28.70 48.71 -15.66
N ASP A 236 -28.36 48.81 -14.35
CA ASP A 236 -29.02 49.70 -13.40
C ASP A 236 -28.41 49.59 -12.00
N LYS A 237 -28.10 50.76 -11.42
CA LYS A 237 -27.87 50.98 -9.98
C LYS A 237 -29.16 51.51 -9.34
N PRO A 238 -29.36 51.26 -8.06
CA PRO A 238 -29.71 52.38 -7.21
C PRO A 238 -28.81 52.58 -5.99
N VAL A 239 -28.58 53.84 -5.76
CA VAL A 239 -27.91 54.48 -4.62
C VAL A 239 -28.80 54.40 -3.40
N GLY A 240 -28.24 54.05 -2.24
CA GLY A 240 -28.90 54.10 -0.94
C GLY A 240 -27.90 54.45 0.16
N ASN A 241 -28.16 55.49 0.79
CA ASN A 241 -27.47 56.42 1.68
C ASN A 241 -26.88 55.80 2.95
N ALA A 242 -25.79 56.40 3.42
CA ALA A 242 -25.03 56.14 4.61
C ALA A 242 -25.78 56.53 5.92
N GLN A 243 -25.63 55.74 6.96
CA GLN A 243 -25.64 56.29 8.32
C GLN A 243 -24.59 55.55 9.18
N ASN A 244 -23.75 56.39 9.77
CA ASN A 244 -22.72 56.07 10.79
C ASN A 244 -23.31 55.36 12.02
N GLY A 245 -22.66 54.27 12.42
CA GLY A 245 -22.84 53.66 13.73
C GLY A 245 -21.54 53.01 14.16
N THR A 246 -20.72 53.74 14.88
CA THR A 246 -19.55 53.25 15.62
C THR A 246 -19.94 52.22 16.65
N ALA A 247 -19.58 50.96 16.45
CA ALA A 247 -19.47 49.98 17.52
C ALA A 247 -18.23 49.13 17.24
N GLU A 248 -17.12 49.45 17.85
CA GLU A 248 -15.95 48.59 17.98
C GLU A 248 -16.28 47.36 18.83
N THR A 249 -16.68 46.26 18.19
CA THR A 249 -16.60 44.94 18.81
C THR A 249 -15.40 44.23 18.23
N SER A 250 -14.33 44.21 19.02
CA SER A 250 -13.15 43.38 18.78
C SER A 250 -13.54 41.87 18.88
N SER A 251 -14.14 41.35 17.85
CA SER A 251 -14.31 39.91 17.71
C SER A 251 -12.98 39.31 17.26
N THR A 252 -12.25 38.72 18.21
CA THR A 252 -11.18 37.79 17.89
C THR A 252 -11.72 36.73 16.91
N PRO A 253 -11.15 36.56 15.70
CA PRO A 253 -11.67 35.59 14.75
C PRO A 253 -11.55 34.20 15.36
N LYS A 254 -12.70 33.50 15.48
CA LYS A 254 -12.76 32.11 15.93
C LYS A 254 -11.75 31.28 15.13
N PRO A 255 -11.01 30.35 15.76
CA PRO A 255 -10.06 29.50 15.06
C PRO A 255 -10.80 28.72 13.97
N LYS A 256 -10.38 28.88 12.72
CA LYS A 256 -10.96 28.17 11.56
C LYS A 256 -10.72 26.69 11.72
N GLN A 257 -11.80 25.92 11.80
CA GLN A 257 -11.71 24.45 11.85
C GLN A 257 -10.97 23.94 10.63
N GLN A 258 -9.95 23.12 10.84
CA GLN A 258 -9.18 22.51 9.74
C GLN A 258 -10.05 21.51 8.98
N THR A 259 -10.07 21.58 7.67
CA THR A 259 -10.78 20.61 6.84
C THR A 259 -9.99 19.30 6.71
N PHE A 260 -10.69 18.18 6.83
CA PHE A 260 -10.16 16.84 6.55
C PHE A 260 -11.18 16.08 5.73
N THR A 261 -10.85 15.84 4.46
CA THR A 261 -11.76 15.30 3.44
C THR A 261 -11.30 13.94 2.97
N ILE A 262 -12.23 13.00 2.84
CA ILE A 262 -11.97 11.62 2.43
C ILE A 262 -12.80 11.30 1.19
N LEU A 263 -12.19 10.65 0.19
CA LEU A 263 -12.88 10.00 -0.91
C LEU A 263 -12.88 8.48 -0.70
N ASP A 264 -14.05 7.90 -0.55
CA ASP A 264 -14.32 6.47 -0.71
C ASP A 264 -14.72 6.25 -2.18
N ALA A 265 -13.74 5.87 -3.00
CA ALA A 265 -13.85 5.96 -4.47
C ALA A 265 -14.74 4.88 -5.08
N LEU A 266 -14.97 3.76 -4.38
CA LEU A 266 -15.77 2.61 -4.83
C LEU A 266 -16.57 2.11 -3.62
N SER A 267 -17.61 2.86 -3.27
CA SER A 267 -18.20 2.86 -1.93
C SER A 267 -19.24 1.74 -1.69
N ALA A 268 -19.80 1.16 -2.76
CA ALA A 268 -20.77 0.05 -2.72
C ALA A 268 -21.98 0.32 -1.80
N THR A 269 -21.96 -0.15 -0.54
CA THR A 269 -23.01 0.12 0.47
C THR A 269 -22.82 1.43 1.22
N GLY A 270 -21.68 2.12 1.06
CA GLY A 270 -21.33 3.27 1.87
C GLY A 270 -20.72 2.93 3.24
N LEU A 271 -20.51 1.66 3.56
CA LEU A 271 -20.09 1.24 4.90
C LEU A 271 -18.76 1.88 5.33
N ARG A 272 -17.77 1.96 4.43
CA ARG A 272 -16.49 2.64 4.72
C ARG A 272 -16.70 4.13 4.96
N ALA A 273 -17.46 4.80 4.11
CA ALA A 273 -17.78 6.23 4.26
C ALA A 273 -18.50 6.53 5.58
N LEU A 274 -19.46 5.68 5.98
CA LEU A 274 -20.16 5.77 7.28
C LEU A 274 -19.18 5.65 8.44
N ARG A 275 -18.32 4.64 8.42
CA ARG A 275 -17.31 4.42 9.47
C ARG A 275 -16.30 5.56 9.55
N TYR A 276 -15.79 6.05 8.42
CA TYR A 276 -14.87 7.19 8.39
C TYR A 276 -15.50 8.46 8.97
N SER A 277 -16.78 8.68 8.69
CA SER A 277 -17.52 9.84 9.16
C SER A 277 -17.81 9.82 10.67
N GLN A 278 -17.99 8.63 11.26
CA GLN A 278 -18.35 8.45 12.67
C GLN A 278 -17.13 8.17 13.57
N GLU A 279 -16.19 7.36 13.07
CA GLU A 279 -15.08 6.83 13.87
C GLU A 279 -13.82 7.71 13.81
N ILE A 280 -13.74 8.66 12.85
CA ILE A 280 -12.63 9.62 12.74
C ILE A 280 -13.12 11.02 13.11
N PRO A 281 -12.87 11.50 14.34
CA PRO A 281 -13.58 12.67 14.92
C PRO A 281 -13.36 13.98 14.16
N PHE A 282 -12.21 14.14 13.51
CA PHE A 282 -11.83 15.36 12.79
C PHE A 282 -12.23 15.32 11.30
N THR A 283 -12.89 14.27 10.82
CA THR A 283 -13.42 14.20 9.46
C THR A 283 -14.51 15.25 9.27
N THR A 284 -14.30 16.13 8.28
CA THR A 284 -15.24 17.21 7.97
C THR A 284 -16.22 16.80 6.87
N SER A 285 -15.77 16.01 5.89
CA SER A 285 -16.60 15.55 4.78
C SER A 285 -16.06 14.26 4.19
N VAL A 286 -16.95 13.36 3.80
CA VAL A 286 -16.64 12.13 3.06
C VAL A 286 -17.42 12.15 1.74
N THR A 287 -16.74 11.91 0.63
CA THR A 287 -17.39 11.66 -0.66
C THR A 287 -17.44 10.14 -0.87
N ALA A 288 -18.64 9.61 -1.00
CA ALA A 288 -18.91 8.19 -1.29
C ALA A 288 -19.30 8.05 -2.75
N ASN A 289 -18.38 7.60 -3.60
CA ASN A 289 -18.59 7.45 -5.03
C ASN A 289 -18.81 6.00 -5.40
N ASP A 290 -19.76 5.75 -6.31
CA ASP A 290 -19.92 4.47 -6.98
C ASP A 290 -20.37 4.67 -8.42
N LEU A 291 -20.02 3.71 -9.29
CA LEU A 291 -20.40 3.75 -10.70
C LEU A 291 -21.90 3.48 -10.91
N LEU A 292 -22.50 2.64 -10.04
CA LEU A 292 -23.85 2.13 -10.20
C LEU A 292 -24.88 3.01 -9.48
N PRO A 293 -25.96 3.49 -10.15
CA PRO A 293 -27.04 4.24 -9.49
C PRO A 293 -27.71 3.48 -8.35
N GLU A 294 -27.78 2.14 -8.43
CA GLU A 294 -28.31 1.28 -7.37
C GLU A 294 -27.47 1.33 -6.11
N ALA A 295 -26.14 1.31 -6.27
CA ALA A 295 -25.20 1.44 -5.16
C ALA A 295 -25.36 2.83 -4.52
N THR A 296 -25.44 3.89 -5.32
CA THR A 296 -25.63 5.25 -4.79
C THR A 296 -26.95 5.41 -4.05
N ARG A 297 -28.05 4.79 -4.52
CA ARG A 297 -29.32 4.74 -3.77
C ARG A 297 -29.14 4.05 -2.41
N THR A 298 -28.42 2.92 -2.39
CA THR A 298 -28.12 2.20 -1.14
C THR A 298 -27.24 3.02 -0.20
N ILE A 299 -26.24 3.74 -0.75
CA ILE A 299 -25.41 4.68 0.03
C ILE A 299 -26.29 5.74 0.68
N ASN A 300 -27.17 6.40 -0.09
CA ASN A 300 -28.08 7.45 0.43
C ASN A 300 -28.99 6.91 1.53
N LEU A 301 -29.59 5.74 1.31
CA LEU A 301 -30.44 5.07 2.29
C LEU A 301 -29.67 4.82 3.61
N ASN A 302 -28.46 4.31 3.53
CA ASN A 302 -27.62 4.05 4.70
C ASN A 302 -27.16 5.35 5.36
N VAL A 303 -26.84 6.40 4.60
CA VAL A 303 -26.46 7.73 5.10
C VAL A 303 -27.61 8.38 5.87
N GLU A 304 -28.84 8.30 5.35
CA GLU A 304 -30.05 8.79 5.99
C GLU A 304 -30.33 8.04 7.28
N HIS A 305 -30.31 6.71 7.25
CA HIS A 305 -30.52 5.87 8.43
C HIS A 305 -29.52 6.16 9.56
N ASN A 306 -28.27 6.48 9.22
CA ASN A 306 -27.24 6.87 10.20
C ASN A 306 -27.26 8.38 10.54
N ARG A 307 -28.14 9.19 9.95
CA ARG A 307 -28.25 10.65 10.16
C ARG A 307 -26.96 11.41 9.81
N LEU A 308 -26.29 11.00 8.72
CA LEU A 308 -25.00 11.54 8.30
C LEU A 308 -25.06 12.36 6.99
N THR A 309 -26.24 12.81 6.58
CA THR A 309 -26.46 13.60 5.36
C THR A 309 -25.64 14.91 5.30
N SER A 310 -25.32 15.48 6.46
CA SER A 310 -24.48 16.69 6.54
C SER A 310 -22.97 16.43 6.35
N LYS A 311 -22.51 15.18 6.49
CA LYS A 311 -21.09 14.81 6.44
C LYS A 311 -20.72 13.97 5.22
N ILE A 312 -21.66 13.19 4.67
CA ILE A 312 -21.39 12.29 3.56
C ILE A 312 -22.13 12.79 2.32
N ASN A 313 -21.36 12.97 1.24
CA ASN A 313 -21.87 13.30 -0.07
C ASN A 313 -21.74 12.10 -0.99
N SER A 314 -22.85 11.56 -1.46
CA SER A 314 -22.87 10.45 -2.43
C SER A 314 -22.76 10.98 -3.86
N VAL A 315 -21.98 10.28 -4.68
CA VAL A 315 -21.75 10.63 -6.09
C VAL A 315 -21.94 9.38 -6.95
N THR A 316 -22.76 9.46 -7.98
CA THR A 316 -22.86 8.41 -9.02
C THR A 316 -21.93 8.79 -10.17
N GLY A 317 -20.89 7.99 -10.41
CA GLY A 317 -19.97 8.27 -11.50
C GLY A 317 -18.74 7.38 -11.54
N ASN A 318 -18.03 7.46 -12.66
CA ASN A 318 -16.76 6.77 -12.78
C ASN A 318 -15.73 7.42 -11.86
N ALA A 319 -15.16 6.63 -10.95
CA ALA A 319 -14.16 7.08 -9.98
C ALA A 319 -12.94 7.74 -10.64
N ILE A 320 -12.49 7.26 -11.80
CA ILE A 320 -11.37 7.83 -12.56
C ILE A 320 -11.70 9.25 -13.02
N THR A 321 -12.87 9.43 -13.65
CA THR A 321 -13.33 10.74 -14.10
C THR A 321 -13.51 11.70 -12.92
N HIS A 322 -14.11 11.21 -11.83
CA HIS A 322 -14.28 12.00 -10.61
C HIS A 322 -12.94 12.49 -10.05
N MET A 323 -11.95 11.61 -9.94
CA MET A 323 -10.63 11.97 -9.43
C MET A 323 -9.90 12.95 -10.37
N TYR A 324 -9.95 12.78 -11.68
CA TYR A 324 -9.34 13.73 -12.61
C TYR A 324 -9.98 15.11 -12.58
N ALA A 325 -11.24 15.24 -12.24
CA ALA A 325 -11.89 16.54 -12.07
C ALA A 325 -11.23 17.38 -10.95
N PHE A 326 -10.65 16.73 -9.95
CA PHE A 326 -9.90 17.38 -8.86
C PHE A 326 -8.40 17.55 -9.15
N ALA A 327 -7.86 16.86 -10.14
CA ALA A 327 -6.44 16.94 -10.50
C ALA A 327 -6.05 18.30 -11.14
N GLY A 328 -6.95 18.89 -11.95
CA GLY A 328 -6.71 20.09 -12.72
C GLY A 328 -6.88 21.42 -11.97
N GLU A 329 -7.36 21.41 -10.74
CA GLU A 329 -7.63 22.61 -9.98
C GLU A 329 -6.37 23.21 -9.29
N THR A 330 -5.36 23.57 -10.08
CA THR A 330 -4.34 24.52 -9.63
C THR A 330 -4.88 25.94 -9.80
N PRO A 331 -4.82 26.80 -8.77
CA PRO A 331 -5.23 28.20 -8.94
C PRO A 331 -4.32 28.88 -9.98
N LEU A 332 -4.86 29.23 -11.12
CA LEU A 332 -4.16 30.02 -12.14
C LEU A 332 -3.94 31.50 -11.69
N ASP A 333 -4.58 31.92 -10.62
CA ASP A 333 -4.47 33.26 -10.07
C ASP A 333 -3.43 33.32 -8.95
N SER A 334 -2.27 33.87 -9.26
CA SER A 334 -1.15 34.12 -8.35
C SER A 334 -1.49 35.02 -7.14
N ASN A 335 -2.62 35.74 -7.17
CA ASN A 335 -3.02 36.70 -6.12
C ASN A 335 -4.16 36.29 -5.21
N ARG A 336 -4.83 35.14 -5.45
CA ARG A 336 -5.85 34.60 -4.54
C ARG A 336 -5.56 33.15 -4.22
N TYR A 337 -5.00 32.91 -3.05
CA TYR A 337 -4.82 31.56 -2.50
C TYR A 337 -6.20 30.90 -2.27
N LYS A 338 -6.70 30.17 -3.25
CA LYS A 338 -7.84 29.27 -3.05
C LYS A 338 -7.34 27.98 -2.41
N PRO A 339 -7.99 27.47 -1.35
CA PRO A 339 -7.63 26.17 -0.79
C PRO A 339 -7.78 25.09 -1.87
N SER A 340 -6.81 24.17 -1.92
CA SER A 340 -6.88 23.03 -2.79
C SER A 340 -8.14 22.22 -2.49
N LYS A 341 -8.89 21.81 -3.51
CA LYS A 341 -10.05 20.94 -3.40
C LYS A 341 -9.68 19.45 -3.35
N LYS A 342 -8.38 19.11 -3.52
CA LYS A 342 -7.88 17.75 -3.44
C LYS A 342 -8.19 17.10 -2.09
N TYR A 343 -8.38 15.79 -2.10
CA TYR A 343 -8.72 15.01 -0.91
C TYR A 343 -7.51 14.81 0.02
N ASP A 344 -7.73 14.85 1.32
CA ASP A 344 -6.71 14.48 2.31
C ASP A 344 -6.43 12.97 2.28
N VAL A 345 -7.46 12.17 2.02
CA VAL A 345 -7.39 10.72 1.90
C VAL A 345 -8.21 10.26 0.69
N ILE A 346 -7.65 9.35 -0.09
CA ILE A 346 -8.38 8.59 -1.11
C ILE A 346 -8.28 7.12 -0.78
N ASP A 347 -9.41 6.43 -0.68
CA ASP A 347 -9.50 4.99 -0.49
C ASP A 347 -9.97 4.29 -1.77
N LEU A 348 -9.11 3.43 -2.31
CA LEU A 348 -9.38 2.57 -3.46
C LEU A 348 -9.56 1.13 -2.99
N ASP A 349 -10.79 0.63 -3.00
CA ASP A 349 -11.12 -0.76 -2.65
C ASP A 349 -11.93 -1.46 -3.76
N PRO A 350 -11.37 -1.60 -4.97
CA PRO A 350 -12.05 -2.26 -6.08
C PRO A 350 -12.13 -3.77 -5.90
N TYR A 351 -13.07 -4.40 -6.59
CA TYR A 351 -12.98 -5.83 -6.88
C TYR A 351 -11.87 -6.07 -7.93
N GLY A 352 -10.83 -6.83 -7.55
CA GLY A 352 -9.70 -7.13 -8.42
C GLY A 352 -8.55 -6.15 -8.27
N THR A 353 -8.12 -5.54 -9.38
CA THR A 353 -6.97 -4.64 -9.41
C THR A 353 -7.32 -3.18 -9.19
N ALA A 354 -6.48 -2.46 -8.46
CA ALA A 354 -6.58 -1.00 -8.35
C ALA A 354 -5.76 -0.26 -9.43
N ALA A 355 -5.00 -0.97 -10.26
CA ALA A 355 -4.08 -0.35 -11.23
C ALA A 355 -4.72 0.73 -12.13
N PRO A 356 -5.95 0.57 -12.68
CA PRO A 356 -6.56 1.59 -13.52
C PRO A 356 -6.85 2.93 -12.82
N PHE A 357 -6.97 2.91 -11.49
CA PHE A 357 -7.32 4.08 -10.68
C PHE A 357 -6.10 4.86 -10.19
N LEU A 358 -4.91 4.26 -10.20
CA LEU A 358 -3.72 4.80 -9.53
C LEU A 358 -3.31 6.17 -10.07
N ASP A 359 -3.31 6.36 -11.40
CA ASP A 359 -2.85 7.61 -12.03
C ASP A 359 -3.75 8.80 -11.66
N ALA A 360 -5.06 8.60 -11.70
CA ALA A 360 -6.02 9.62 -11.29
C ALA A 360 -5.94 9.90 -9.77
N ALA A 361 -5.77 8.87 -8.95
CA ALA A 361 -5.72 8.98 -7.50
C ALA A 361 -4.50 9.76 -7.00
N VAL A 362 -3.30 9.51 -7.54
CA VAL A 362 -2.09 10.24 -7.13
C VAL A 362 -2.17 11.74 -7.46
N GLN A 363 -2.99 12.14 -8.45
CA GLN A 363 -3.20 13.53 -8.81
C GLN A 363 -4.31 14.21 -8.01
N ALA A 364 -5.34 13.44 -7.60
CA ALA A 364 -6.48 13.96 -6.86
C ALA A 364 -6.26 14.01 -5.34
N VAL A 365 -5.32 13.25 -4.80
CA VAL A 365 -4.90 13.33 -3.41
C VAL A 365 -4.01 14.56 -3.18
N ARG A 366 -4.04 15.15 -1.98
CA ARG A 366 -3.24 16.33 -1.64
C ARG A 366 -1.74 16.06 -1.81
N ASP A 367 -1.07 16.99 -2.46
CA ASP A 367 0.36 16.94 -2.78
C ASP A 367 1.26 17.55 -1.68
N ASP A 368 0.68 18.04 -0.60
CA ASP A 368 1.38 18.50 0.61
C ASP A 368 1.43 17.42 1.72
N GLY A 369 1.27 16.17 1.33
CA GLY A 369 1.25 15.00 2.18
C GLY A 369 -0.16 14.41 2.33
N GLY A 370 -0.83 14.03 1.24
CA GLY A 370 -2.09 13.29 1.27
C GLY A 370 -1.87 11.78 1.40
N LEU A 371 -2.88 11.05 1.85
CA LEU A 371 -2.84 9.59 2.04
C LEU A 371 -3.61 8.88 0.93
N LEU A 372 -2.96 7.94 0.27
CA LEU A 372 -3.58 7.00 -0.66
C LEU A 372 -3.66 5.62 0.00
N CYS A 373 -4.86 5.08 0.12
CA CYS A 373 -5.14 3.74 0.62
C CYS A 373 -5.54 2.86 -0.57
N VAL A 374 -4.88 1.72 -0.76
CA VAL A 374 -5.12 0.86 -1.95
C VAL A 374 -5.29 -0.57 -1.53
N THR A 375 -6.37 -1.21 -2.01
CA THR A 375 -6.61 -2.65 -1.93
C THR A 375 -6.46 -3.26 -3.33
N CYS A 376 -5.74 -4.38 -3.44
CA CYS A 376 -5.66 -5.20 -4.65
C CYS A 376 -5.99 -6.65 -4.29
N THR A 377 -7.06 -7.20 -4.86
CA THR A 377 -7.52 -8.57 -4.57
C THR A 377 -7.11 -9.58 -5.66
N ASP A 378 -6.38 -9.13 -6.68
CA ASP A 378 -5.92 -9.94 -7.82
C ASP A 378 -4.56 -10.63 -7.55
N ALA A 379 -4.43 -11.28 -6.38
CA ALA A 379 -3.21 -12.01 -5.99
C ALA A 379 -2.77 -13.08 -7.01
N GLY A 380 -3.72 -13.65 -7.77
CA GLY A 380 -3.44 -14.52 -8.90
C GLY A 380 -2.66 -13.84 -10.05
N VAL A 381 -2.57 -12.51 -10.05
CA VAL A 381 -1.79 -11.73 -11.03
C VAL A 381 -0.45 -11.30 -10.40
N TRP A 382 -0.47 -10.55 -9.29
CA TRP A 382 0.75 -9.97 -8.74
C TRP A 382 1.59 -10.90 -7.84
N ALA A 383 1.04 -12.02 -7.35
CA ALA A 383 1.77 -13.00 -6.53
C ALA A 383 1.82 -14.40 -7.15
N SER A 384 1.59 -14.53 -8.44
CA SER A 384 1.56 -15.80 -9.17
C SER A 384 2.29 -15.65 -10.51
N ASN A 385 2.77 -16.74 -11.05
CA ASN A 385 3.36 -16.81 -12.39
C ASN A 385 2.36 -17.23 -13.48
N GLY A 386 1.07 -17.26 -13.16
CA GLY A 386 0.03 -17.68 -14.12
C GLY A 386 -0.25 -16.65 -15.21
N TYR A 387 0.00 -15.37 -14.93
CA TYR A 387 -0.32 -14.26 -15.83
C TYR A 387 0.75 -13.16 -15.78
N PRO A 388 2.03 -13.47 -16.16
CA PRO A 388 3.11 -12.49 -16.08
C PRO A 388 2.90 -11.29 -17.01
N GLU A 389 2.32 -11.50 -18.20
CA GLU A 389 1.96 -10.47 -19.18
C GLU A 389 0.91 -9.50 -18.62
N LYS A 390 -0.08 -10.02 -17.90
CA LYS A 390 -1.11 -9.22 -17.24
C LYS A 390 -0.54 -8.45 -16.05
N CYS A 391 0.34 -9.07 -15.28
CA CYS A 391 1.04 -8.40 -14.20
C CYS A 391 1.87 -7.23 -14.71
N TYR A 392 2.63 -7.44 -15.78
CA TYR A 392 3.42 -6.39 -16.40
C TYR A 392 2.55 -5.23 -16.92
N SER A 393 1.44 -5.54 -17.60
CA SER A 393 0.54 -4.51 -18.13
C SER A 393 -0.14 -3.68 -17.04
N LEU A 394 -0.44 -4.25 -15.87
CA LEU A 394 -1.12 -3.58 -14.77
C LEU A 394 -0.17 -2.87 -13.79
N TYR A 395 0.95 -3.50 -13.48
CA TYR A 395 1.86 -3.05 -12.41
C TYR A 395 3.25 -2.64 -12.92
N GLY A 396 3.52 -2.76 -14.22
CA GLY A 396 4.78 -2.34 -14.84
C GLY A 396 5.97 -3.23 -14.53
N GLY A 397 5.74 -4.44 -13.99
CA GLY A 397 6.80 -5.39 -13.67
C GLY A 397 6.34 -6.84 -13.67
N LEU A 398 7.28 -7.78 -13.82
CA LEU A 398 7.02 -9.21 -13.78
C LEU A 398 6.93 -9.73 -12.35
N PRO A 399 6.01 -10.66 -12.04
CA PRO A 399 5.88 -11.23 -10.71
C PRO A 399 7.05 -12.15 -10.38
N ILE A 400 7.40 -12.26 -9.11
CA ILE A 400 8.39 -13.23 -8.65
C ILE A 400 7.68 -14.54 -8.30
N LYS A 401 8.20 -15.65 -8.81
CA LYS A 401 7.71 -16.97 -8.43
C LYS A 401 8.47 -17.50 -7.23
N GLY A 402 7.78 -18.16 -6.33
CA GLY A 402 8.41 -18.83 -5.19
C GLY A 402 7.76 -18.49 -3.85
N MET A 403 8.49 -18.79 -2.78
CA MET A 403 7.99 -18.66 -1.41
C MET A 403 7.70 -17.21 -0.99
N HIS A 404 8.36 -16.26 -1.62
CA HIS A 404 8.32 -14.81 -1.33
C HIS A 404 7.49 -14.00 -2.35
N SER A 405 6.64 -14.66 -3.14
CA SER A 405 5.84 -14.02 -4.19
C SER A 405 4.89 -12.93 -3.67
N HIS A 406 4.35 -13.08 -2.46
CA HIS A 406 3.46 -12.07 -1.86
C HIS A 406 4.19 -10.78 -1.49
N GLU A 407 5.43 -10.85 -0.97
CA GLU A 407 6.25 -9.66 -0.76
C GLU A 407 6.60 -9.01 -2.11
N GLY A 408 6.95 -9.80 -3.13
CA GLY A 408 7.16 -9.33 -4.50
C GLY A 408 5.94 -8.58 -5.04
N GLY A 409 4.75 -9.10 -4.79
CA GLY A 409 3.48 -8.47 -5.18
C GLY A 409 3.25 -7.10 -4.53
N LEU A 410 3.51 -6.97 -3.22
CA LEU A 410 3.46 -5.67 -2.54
C LEU A 410 4.42 -4.67 -3.18
N ARG A 411 5.63 -5.11 -3.51
CA ARG A 411 6.66 -4.28 -4.15
C ARG A 411 6.28 -3.86 -5.57
N LEU A 412 5.56 -4.71 -6.32
CA LEU A 412 5.00 -4.38 -7.64
C LEU A 412 3.90 -3.32 -7.53
N ILE A 413 2.98 -3.46 -6.59
CA ILE A 413 1.91 -2.47 -6.35
C ILE A 413 2.52 -1.10 -5.98
N LEU A 414 3.49 -1.08 -5.06
CA LEU A 414 4.19 0.15 -4.68
C LEU A 414 4.97 0.77 -5.84
N HIS A 415 5.57 -0.06 -6.71
CA HIS A 415 6.25 0.42 -7.91
C HIS A 415 5.28 1.08 -8.89
N ALA A 416 4.11 0.50 -9.11
CA ALA A 416 3.07 1.09 -9.96
C ALA A 416 2.60 2.46 -9.42
N ILE A 417 2.37 2.59 -8.10
CA ILE A 417 2.02 3.86 -7.47
C ILE A 417 3.16 4.88 -7.63
N ALA A 418 4.41 4.48 -7.34
CA ALA A 418 5.58 5.34 -7.46
C ALA A 418 5.81 5.85 -8.88
N SER A 419 5.66 4.96 -9.87
CA SER A 419 5.85 5.28 -11.29
C SER A 419 4.77 6.22 -11.81
N SER A 420 3.51 6.06 -11.38
CA SER A 420 2.43 6.97 -11.69
C SER A 420 2.67 8.35 -11.06
N ALA A 421 3.03 8.40 -9.78
CA ALA A 421 3.27 9.64 -9.05
C ALA A 421 4.47 10.44 -9.59
N ALA A 422 5.55 9.75 -9.93
CA ALA A 422 6.82 10.38 -10.34
C ALA A 422 6.70 11.28 -11.58
N ARG A 423 5.81 10.93 -12.52
CA ARG A 423 5.55 11.74 -13.75
C ARG A 423 5.06 13.15 -13.43
N TYR A 424 4.45 13.34 -12.26
CA TYR A 424 3.91 14.62 -11.78
C TYR A 424 4.81 15.30 -10.73
N GLY A 425 6.04 14.80 -10.53
CA GLY A 425 6.96 15.29 -9.50
C GLY A 425 6.51 14.95 -8.08
N LEU A 426 5.67 13.92 -7.94
CA LEU A 426 5.18 13.41 -6.67
C LEU A 426 6.03 12.23 -6.21
N ALA A 427 6.48 12.27 -4.97
CA ALA A 427 7.19 11.17 -4.31
C ALA A 427 6.24 10.42 -3.38
N ILE A 428 6.54 9.13 -3.16
CA ILE A 428 5.78 8.27 -2.26
C ILE A 428 6.57 7.88 -1.02
N GLU A 429 5.86 7.77 0.10
CA GLU A 429 6.34 7.20 1.35
C GLU A 429 5.37 6.07 1.77
N PRO A 430 5.71 4.79 1.59
CA PRO A 430 4.92 3.68 2.11
C PRO A 430 4.88 3.72 3.63
N LEU A 431 3.69 3.87 4.22
CA LEU A 431 3.50 3.90 5.66
C LEU A 431 3.22 2.52 6.23
N LEU A 432 2.45 1.70 5.49
CA LEU A 432 2.12 0.33 5.85
C LEU A 432 1.72 -0.44 4.60
N SER A 433 2.32 -1.60 4.35
CA SER A 433 2.04 -2.44 3.19
C SER A 433 1.87 -3.88 3.63
N LEU A 434 0.66 -4.40 3.60
CA LEU A 434 0.32 -5.72 4.10
C LEU A 434 -0.23 -6.63 3.00
N SER A 435 0.24 -7.87 2.97
CA SER A 435 -0.41 -8.97 2.28
C SER A 435 -1.28 -9.72 3.29
N ILE A 436 -2.59 -9.69 3.08
CA ILE A 436 -3.58 -10.19 4.03
C ILE A 436 -4.39 -11.27 3.32
N ASP A 437 -4.19 -12.52 3.71
CA ASP A 437 -4.87 -13.66 3.14
C ASP A 437 -4.78 -13.67 1.58
N PHE A 438 -5.74 -13.09 0.88
CA PHE A 438 -5.83 -13.08 -0.59
C PHE A 438 -5.81 -11.68 -1.21
N TYR A 439 -5.52 -10.65 -0.43
CA TYR A 439 -5.44 -9.28 -0.93
C TYR A 439 -4.23 -8.56 -0.35
N ALA A 440 -3.81 -7.54 -1.06
CA ALA A 440 -2.84 -6.57 -0.58
C ALA A 440 -3.58 -5.31 -0.09
N ARG A 441 -3.14 -4.72 1.03
CA ARG A 441 -3.58 -3.42 1.51
C ARG A 441 -2.38 -2.55 1.78
N VAL A 442 -2.27 -1.41 1.07
CA VAL A 442 -1.17 -0.47 1.24
C VAL A 442 -1.68 0.93 1.59
N PHE A 443 -0.97 1.61 2.46
CA PHE A 443 -1.19 2.99 2.89
C PHE A 443 0.05 3.78 2.51
N VAL A 444 -0.10 4.75 1.61
CA VAL A 444 1.02 5.45 0.98
C VAL A 444 0.79 6.96 1.09
N LYS A 445 1.74 7.66 1.70
CA LYS A 445 1.74 9.13 1.75
C LYS A 445 2.31 9.67 0.44
N ILE A 446 1.61 10.64 -0.14
CA ILE A 446 1.98 11.29 -1.39
C ILE A 446 2.39 12.74 -1.09
N HIS A 447 3.53 13.19 -1.63
CA HIS A 447 3.94 14.58 -1.50
C HIS A 447 4.70 15.07 -2.73
N LYS A 448 4.57 16.38 -3.02
CA LYS A 448 5.27 17.01 -4.13
C LYS A 448 6.73 17.24 -3.75
N SER A 449 7.62 16.53 -4.40
CA SER A 449 9.06 16.67 -4.24
C SER A 449 9.82 16.15 -5.46
N PRO A 450 10.02 16.98 -6.49
CA PRO A 450 10.84 16.60 -7.65
C PRO A 450 12.26 16.17 -7.26
N ALA A 451 12.76 16.65 -6.12
CA ALA A 451 14.07 16.24 -5.59
C ALA A 451 14.05 14.78 -5.13
N ASP A 452 12.99 14.34 -4.40
CA ASP A 452 12.88 12.98 -3.89
C ASP A 452 12.57 11.99 -5.02
N VAL A 453 11.86 12.43 -6.07
CA VAL A 453 11.58 11.62 -7.28
C VAL A 453 12.87 11.19 -7.98
N LYS A 454 13.95 11.98 -7.92
CA LYS A 454 15.26 11.61 -8.50
C LYS A 454 15.85 10.32 -7.91
N PHE A 455 15.42 9.94 -6.70
CA PHE A 455 15.87 8.70 -6.07
C PHE A 455 15.17 7.45 -6.58
N LEU A 456 14.06 7.59 -7.33
CA LEU A 456 13.19 6.46 -7.67
C LEU A 456 13.91 5.33 -8.40
N ALA A 457 14.75 5.63 -9.39
CA ALA A 457 15.49 4.60 -10.10
C ALA A 457 16.46 3.82 -9.19
N GLY A 458 17.06 4.50 -8.19
CA GLY A 458 17.88 3.87 -7.15
C GLY A 458 17.07 3.19 -6.02
N LYS A 459 15.73 3.28 -6.08
CA LYS A 459 14.76 2.58 -5.21
C LYS A 459 13.89 1.60 -6.00
N THR A 460 14.32 1.29 -7.23
CA THR A 460 13.68 0.28 -8.10
C THR A 460 14.68 -0.84 -8.34
N MET A 461 14.25 -2.08 -8.17
CA MET A 461 15.09 -3.25 -8.34
C MET A 461 14.49 -4.25 -9.32
N VAL A 462 15.35 -5.01 -9.96
CA VAL A 462 15.03 -6.31 -10.56
C VAL A 462 15.55 -7.42 -9.67
N VAL A 463 14.95 -8.60 -9.77
CA VAL A 463 15.28 -9.77 -8.96
C VAL A 463 15.59 -10.94 -9.88
N TYR A 464 16.76 -11.55 -9.66
CA TYR A 464 17.17 -12.78 -10.33
C TYR A 464 16.85 -13.95 -9.40
N SER A 465 15.80 -14.69 -9.70
CA SER A 465 15.28 -15.77 -8.84
C SER A 465 15.57 -17.15 -9.42
N CYS A 466 16.08 -18.05 -8.60
CA CYS A 466 16.28 -19.46 -8.92
C CYS A 466 15.04 -20.30 -8.57
N ASP A 467 13.89 -19.96 -9.11
CA ASP A 467 12.58 -20.52 -8.76
C ASP A 467 12.36 -21.98 -9.20
N GLN A 468 13.13 -22.45 -10.20
CA GLN A 468 13.12 -23.84 -10.68
C GLN A 468 14.26 -24.67 -10.08
N GLY A 469 15.04 -24.08 -9.18
CA GLY A 469 16.19 -24.72 -8.56
C GLY A 469 16.13 -24.65 -7.03
N CYS A 470 17.11 -23.99 -6.45
CA CYS A 470 17.27 -23.95 -5.00
C CYS A 470 16.45 -22.86 -4.29
N GLY A 471 15.80 -21.96 -5.02
CA GLY A 471 15.00 -20.87 -4.44
C GLY A 471 15.82 -19.64 -4.01
N ALA A 472 17.12 -19.61 -4.25
CA ALA A 472 17.96 -18.45 -3.99
C ALA A 472 17.61 -17.28 -4.93
N TRP A 473 17.81 -16.06 -4.44
CA TRP A 473 17.61 -14.83 -5.23
C TRP A 473 18.77 -13.87 -5.04
N GLU A 474 18.90 -12.97 -6.01
CA GLU A 474 19.79 -11.80 -5.95
C GLU A 474 19.02 -10.60 -6.46
N THR A 475 19.32 -9.43 -5.90
CA THR A 475 18.67 -8.17 -6.28
C THR A 475 19.65 -7.24 -6.98
N GLN A 476 19.13 -6.46 -7.93
CA GLN A 476 19.89 -5.42 -8.61
C GLN A 476 19.08 -4.14 -8.70
N LEU A 477 19.59 -3.05 -8.16
CA LEU A 477 19.01 -1.71 -8.34
C LEU A 477 19.21 -1.22 -9.76
N LEU A 478 18.26 -0.48 -10.33
CA LEU A 478 18.37 0.08 -11.68
C LEU A 478 19.35 1.26 -11.75
N ALA A 479 19.52 1.99 -10.63
CA ALA A 479 20.46 3.11 -10.51
C ALA A 479 21.10 3.12 -9.13
N ARG A 480 22.13 3.96 -8.95
CA ARG A 480 22.80 4.18 -7.67
C ARG A 480 22.66 5.64 -7.26
N ASN A 481 22.29 5.85 -6.01
CA ASN A 481 22.25 7.16 -5.38
C ASN A 481 23.50 7.30 -4.52
N LEU A 482 24.48 8.07 -5.00
CA LEU A 482 25.79 8.22 -4.36
C LEU A 482 25.87 9.57 -3.64
N LEU A 483 26.26 9.54 -2.37
CA LEU A 483 26.57 10.75 -1.62
C LEU A 483 27.95 11.26 -2.05
N LYS A 484 28.08 12.54 -2.37
CA LYS A 484 29.32 13.17 -2.80
C LYS A 484 29.53 14.49 -2.06
N PRO A 485 30.76 14.89 -1.78
CA PRO A 485 31.07 16.21 -1.25
C PRO A 485 30.82 17.29 -2.31
N ASN A 486 30.38 18.46 -1.89
CA ASN A 486 30.27 19.62 -2.75
C ASN A 486 31.65 20.10 -3.20
N LYS A 487 31.73 20.73 -4.39
CA LYS A 487 32.98 21.29 -4.92
C LYS A 487 33.61 22.35 -4.00
N SER A 488 32.78 23.03 -3.21
CA SER A 488 33.22 24.03 -2.23
C SER A 488 33.81 23.43 -0.95
N GLY A 489 33.86 22.13 -0.80
CA GLY A 489 34.27 21.43 0.44
C GLY A 489 33.27 21.56 1.59
N LYS A 490 32.17 22.30 1.42
CA LYS A 490 31.15 22.48 2.45
C LYS A 490 29.87 21.72 2.09
N GLY A 491 29.52 20.70 2.93
CA GLY A 491 28.33 19.88 2.76
C GLY A 491 28.41 18.86 1.63
N THR A 492 27.31 18.15 1.42
CA THR A 492 27.21 17.00 0.51
C THR A 492 25.99 17.13 -0.39
N TYR A 493 25.98 16.38 -1.50
CA TYR A 493 24.84 16.26 -2.40
C TYR A 493 24.70 14.83 -2.94
N TRP A 494 23.50 14.49 -3.39
CA TRP A 494 23.23 13.20 -4.03
C TRP A 494 23.49 13.25 -5.53
N LYS A 495 24.35 12.33 -6.00
CA LYS A 495 24.59 12.07 -7.42
C LYS A 495 23.87 10.80 -7.84
N HIS A 496 22.98 10.90 -8.83
CA HIS A 496 22.24 9.77 -9.40
C HIS A 496 22.99 9.25 -10.61
N VAL A 497 23.37 7.96 -10.62
CA VAL A 497 24.21 7.35 -11.66
C VAL A 497 23.68 5.96 -12.04
N PHE A 498 24.06 5.47 -13.20
CA PHE A 498 23.70 4.13 -13.66
C PHE A 498 24.25 3.05 -12.72
N ALA A 499 23.49 1.99 -12.50
CA ALA A 499 23.99 0.78 -11.90
C ALA A 499 24.88 0.02 -12.87
N GLN A 500 25.83 -0.77 -12.34
CA GLN A 500 26.53 -1.75 -13.13
C GLN A 500 25.70 -3.01 -13.24
N ALA A 501 25.60 -3.59 -14.42
CA ALA A 501 24.77 -4.75 -14.72
C ALA A 501 25.45 -5.70 -15.70
N PRO A 502 25.14 -7.01 -15.65
CA PRO A 502 24.36 -7.68 -14.61
C PRO A 502 25.21 -7.89 -13.33
N THR A 503 24.53 -8.02 -12.17
CA THR A 503 25.21 -8.37 -10.90
C THR A 503 25.43 -9.87 -10.74
N VAL A 504 24.79 -10.68 -11.59
CA VAL A 504 24.83 -12.15 -11.55
C VAL A 504 24.94 -12.74 -12.95
N GLY A 505 25.49 -13.97 -13.05
CA GLY A 505 25.44 -14.77 -14.28
C GLY A 505 24.05 -15.37 -14.53
N PRO A 506 23.85 -15.98 -15.72
CA PRO A 506 22.58 -16.59 -16.11
C PRO A 506 22.21 -17.78 -15.20
N GLU A 507 23.20 -18.48 -14.70
CA GLU A 507 23.03 -19.65 -13.84
C GLU A 507 23.18 -19.29 -12.35
N CYS A 508 22.43 -20.03 -11.52
CA CYS A 508 22.53 -19.92 -10.07
C CYS A 508 23.87 -20.49 -9.57
N GLN A 509 24.66 -19.69 -8.90
CA GLN A 509 25.96 -20.12 -8.33
C GLN A 509 25.85 -21.29 -7.34
N HIS A 510 24.67 -21.49 -6.71
CA HIS A 510 24.46 -22.52 -5.70
C HIS A 510 24.05 -23.87 -6.30
N CYS A 511 23.21 -23.88 -7.35
CA CYS A 511 22.66 -25.12 -7.89
C CYS A 511 22.83 -25.29 -9.42
N GLY A 512 23.39 -24.32 -10.13
CA GLY A 512 23.63 -24.39 -11.58
C GLY A 512 22.38 -24.27 -12.46
N ARG A 513 21.20 -24.00 -11.89
CA ARG A 513 19.97 -23.82 -12.66
C ARG A 513 19.86 -22.39 -13.19
N ASN A 514 19.19 -22.23 -14.35
CA ASN A 514 18.91 -20.91 -14.91
C ASN A 514 18.07 -20.08 -13.95
N ARG A 515 18.29 -18.76 -13.95
CA ARG A 515 17.54 -17.78 -13.16
C ARG A 515 16.43 -17.18 -14.01
N HIS A 516 15.34 -16.79 -13.36
CA HIS A 516 14.30 -15.98 -13.96
C HIS A 516 14.37 -14.54 -13.44
N LEU A 517 14.01 -13.60 -14.31
CA LEU A 517 13.94 -12.18 -14.00
C LEU A 517 12.54 -11.83 -13.47
N ALA A 518 12.47 -11.08 -12.37
CA ALA A 518 11.25 -10.46 -11.86
C ALA A 518 11.46 -8.96 -11.66
N GLY A 519 10.37 -8.19 -11.61
CA GLY A 519 10.38 -6.73 -11.54
C GLY A 519 10.35 -6.07 -12.94
N PRO A 520 10.64 -4.76 -13.04
CA PRO A 520 11.07 -3.88 -11.94
C PRO A 520 10.03 -3.75 -10.81
N MET A 521 10.52 -3.59 -9.58
CA MET A 521 9.67 -3.47 -8.41
C MET A 521 10.31 -2.54 -7.35
N TRP A 522 9.52 -2.12 -6.36
CA TRP A 522 9.95 -1.23 -5.29
C TRP A 522 11.04 -1.86 -4.41
N ALA A 523 12.15 -1.16 -4.25
CA ALA A 523 13.30 -1.59 -3.42
C ALA A 523 13.37 -0.84 -2.07
N GLY A 524 12.51 0.13 -1.82
CA GLY A 524 12.47 0.84 -0.54
C GLY A 524 11.77 0.05 0.56
N PRO A 525 11.68 0.63 1.78
CA PRO A 525 10.96 0.05 2.90
C PRO A 525 9.47 -0.16 2.56
N LEU A 526 8.87 -1.20 3.16
CA LEU A 526 7.44 -1.51 3.05
C LEU A 526 6.60 -0.79 4.12
N HIS A 527 7.23 -0.44 5.26
CA HIS A 527 6.58 0.14 6.42
C HIS A 527 7.36 1.34 6.96
N ASP A 528 6.64 2.28 7.56
CA ASP A 528 7.17 3.30 8.45
C ASP A 528 6.97 2.85 9.90
N VAL A 529 8.07 2.62 10.61
CA VAL A 529 8.06 2.09 11.99
C VAL A 529 7.27 3.01 12.92
N ASN A 530 7.41 4.33 12.79
CA ASN A 530 6.73 5.29 13.65
C ASN A 530 5.21 5.31 13.38
N PHE A 531 4.83 5.17 12.12
CA PHE A 531 3.41 5.09 11.76
C PHE A 531 2.76 3.83 12.31
N VAL A 532 3.41 2.68 12.13
CA VAL A 532 2.91 1.39 12.64
C VAL A 532 2.82 1.42 14.17
N GLN A 533 3.84 1.95 14.84
CA GLN A 533 3.86 2.05 16.30
C GLN A 533 2.71 2.91 16.83
N ARG A 534 2.41 4.05 16.18
CA ARG A 534 1.26 4.90 16.56
C ARG A 534 -0.06 4.15 16.52
N ILE A 535 -0.29 3.30 15.52
CA ILE A 535 -1.51 2.49 15.46
C ILE A 535 -1.52 1.48 16.61
N LEU A 536 -0.39 0.82 16.90
CA LEU A 536 -0.29 -0.12 18.02
C LEU A 536 -0.53 0.54 19.37
N ASP A 537 -0.06 1.77 19.60
CA ASP A 537 -0.25 2.54 20.84
C ASP A 537 -1.71 2.96 21.07
N GLU A 538 -2.51 3.01 19.99
CA GLU A 538 -3.95 3.29 20.06
C GLU A 538 -4.79 2.05 20.39
N LEU A 539 -4.34 0.83 20.00
CA LEU A 539 -5.14 -0.38 20.14
C LEU A 539 -5.65 -0.66 21.57
N PRO A 540 -4.85 -0.47 22.65
CA PRO A 540 -5.33 -0.70 24.02
C PRO A 540 -6.47 0.23 24.46
N LYS A 541 -6.63 1.40 23.81
CA LYS A 541 -7.61 2.42 24.13
C LYS A 541 -8.95 2.22 23.41
N LEU A 542 -8.98 1.31 22.44
CA LEU A 542 -10.14 1.10 21.57
C LEU A 542 -11.21 0.26 22.27
N ASP A 543 -12.46 0.60 22.00
CA ASP A 543 -13.60 -0.23 22.35
C ASP A 543 -13.62 -1.51 21.49
N LYS A 544 -13.61 -2.67 22.15
CA LYS A 544 -13.56 -3.98 21.50
C LYS A 544 -14.88 -4.39 20.85
N GLU A 545 -16.00 -3.79 21.23
CA GLU A 545 -17.27 -4.01 20.57
C GLU A 545 -17.32 -3.32 19.20
N THR A 546 -16.73 -2.14 19.12
CA THR A 546 -16.59 -1.38 17.87
C THR A 546 -15.52 -1.99 16.95
N TYR A 547 -14.35 -2.35 17.51
CA TYR A 547 -13.22 -2.90 16.76
C TYR A 547 -12.97 -4.37 17.12
N GLN A 548 -13.70 -5.27 16.53
CA GLN A 548 -13.69 -6.70 16.88
C GLN A 548 -12.43 -7.44 16.41
N THR A 549 -11.64 -6.84 15.50
CA THR A 549 -10.46 -7.48 14.91
C THR A 549 -9.12 -6.99 15.49
N THR A 550 -9.14 -6.24 16.60
CA THR A 550 -7.95 -5.63 17.24
C THR A 550 -6.85 -6.64 17.55
N THR A 551 -7.19 -7.84 18.03
CA THR A 551 -6.20 -8.89 18.36
C THR A 551 -5.40 -9.31 17.13
N ARG A 552 -6.04 -9.43 15.96
CA ARG A 552 -5.38 -9.76 14.70
C ARG A 552 -4.59 -8.57 14.18
N ILE A 553 -5.11 -7.34 14.32
CA ILE A 553 -4.41 -6.11 13.93
C ILE A 553 -3.11 -5.99 14.74
N GLU A 554 -3.17 -6.18 16.06
CA GLU A 554 -1.99 -6.17 16.92
C GLU A 554 -0.93 -7.17 16.45
N GLY A 555 -1.33 -8.42 16.21
CA GLY A 555 -0.40 -9.46 15.75
C GLY A 555 0.26 -9.16 14.41
N MET A 556 -0.50 -8.66 13.44
CA MET A 556 0.01 -8.36 12.10
C MET A 556 0.88 -7.10 12.08
N LEU A 557 0.50 -6.05 12.80
CA LEU A 557 1.30 -4.83 12.92
C LEU A 557 2.62 -5.06 13.68
N THR A 558 2.59 -5.91 14.71
CA THR A 558 3.82 -6.33 15.39
C THR A 558 4.77 -7.05 14.43
N LEU A 559 4.25 -7.93 13.56
CA LEU A 559 5.05 -8.55 12.51
C LEU A 559 5.63 -7.54 11.53
N ALA A 560 4.86 -6.53 11.13
CA ALA A 560 5.33 -5.46 10.24
C ALA A 560 6.50 -4.67 10.85
N LEU A 561 6.50 -4.47 12.18
CA LEU A 561 7.66 -3.89 12.87
C LEU A 561 8.83 -4.86 12.92
N GLU A 562 8.59 -6.11 13.29
CA GLU A 562 9.62 -7.14 13.43
C GLU A 562 10.36 -7.41 12.11
N GLU A 563 9.67 -7.40 10.95
CA GLU A 563 10.28 -7.72 9.66
C GLU A 563 11.23 -6.65 9.11
N THR A 564 11.23 -5.45 9.70
CA THR A 564 12.10 -4.36 9.27
C THR A 564 13.51 -4.55 9.84
N LEU A 565 14.44 -5.04 9.00
CA LEU A 565 15.85 -5.10 9.35
C LEU A 565 16.50 -3.74 9.03
N ALA A 566 17.07 -3.09 10.05
CA ALA A 566 17.79 -1.85 9.84
C ALA A 566 18.93 -2.05 8.80
N PRO A 567 19.18 -1.08 7.91
CA PRO A 567 20.33 -1.18 7.01
C PRO A 567 21.62 -1.23 7.82
N PRO A 568 22.71 -1.81 7.27
CA PRO A 568 24.00 -1.75 7.91
C PRO A 568 24.41 -0.28 8.09
N PRO A 569 25.19 0.03 9.17
CA PRO A 569 25.69 1.39 9.38
C PRO A 569 26.50 1.84 8.16
N ARG A 570 26.38 3.11 7.82
CA ARG A 570 27.20 3.70 6.75
C ARG A 570 28.67 3.66 7.14
N THR A 571 29.52 3.26 6.22
CA THR A 571 30.96 3.23 6.37
C THR A 571 31.64 4.53 5.91
N ASP A 572 30.90 5.38 5.15
CA ASP A 572 31.39 6.68 4.68
C ASP A 572 31.17 7.75 5.77
N GLU A 573 32.17 8.59 6.00
CA GLU A 573 32.12 9.72 6.95
C GLU A 573 31.24 10.89 6.46
N LEU A 574 30.65 10.75 5.26
CA LEU A 574 29.86 11.81 4.64
C LEU A 574 28.48 11.90 5.27
N VAL A 575 28.17 13.09 5.80
CA VAL A 575 26.86 13.39 6.35
C VAL A 575 25.88 13.77 5.22
N PRO A 576 24.75 13.07 5.05
CA PRO A 576 23.76 13.43 4.02
C PRO A 576 23.11 14.79 4.29
N PRO A 577 22.61 15.46 3.24
CA PRO A 577 21.79 16.66 3.43
C PRO A 577 20.62 16.37 4.37
N PRO A 578 20.23 17.34 5.20
CA PRO A 578 19.14 17.14 6.16
C PRO A 578 17.82 16.90 5.44
N VAL A 579 17.08 15.88 5.90
CA VAL A 579 15.74 15.59 5.41
C VAL A 579 14.74 16.54 6.06
N PRO A 580 13.79 17.12 5.32
CA PRO A 580 12.75 17.96 5.89
C PRO A 580 11.97 17.24 6.99
N LYS A 581 11.68 17.96 8.09
CA LYS A 581 10.94 17.41 9.24
C LYS A 581 9.60 16.77 8.79
N GLY A 582 9.34 15.54 9.24
CA GLY A 582 8.12 14.79 8.93
C GLY A 582 8.12 14.12 7.55
N ARG A 583 9.30 13.96 6.92
CA ARG A 583 9.51 13.15 5.72
C ARG A 583 10.46 12.00 5.98
N ALA A 584 10.27 10.90 5.29
CA ALA A 584 11.21 9.79 5.26
C ALA A 584 12.46 10.16 4.42
N ASP A 585 13.60 9.57 4.75
CA ASP A 585 14.82 9.74 3.94
C ASP A 585 14.62 9.07 2.56
N PRO A 586 14.66 9.84 1.45
CA PRO A 586 14.42 9.31 0.12
C PRO A 586 15.55 8.37 -0.37
N SER A 587 16.70 8.36 0.29
CA SER A 587 17.84 7.52 -0.09
C SER A 587 17.76 6.09 0.45
N VAL A 588 16.89 5.81 1.42
CA VAL A 588 16.81 4.51 2.10
C VAL A 588 16.25 3.45 1.17
N VAL A 589 16.95 2.33 1.07
CA VAL A 589 16.51 1.09 0.42
C VAL A 589 16.40 -0.02 1.45
N ASP A 590 15.54 -1.02 1.19
CA ASP A 590 15.51 -2.25 1.98
C ASP A 590 16.69 -3.12 1.54
N ALA A 591 17.70 -3.19 2.38
CA ALA A 591 18.92 -3.92 2.08
C ALA A 591 18.71 -5.45 2.06
N PHE A 592 17.68 -5.94 2.72
CA PHE A 592 17.43 -7.38 2.93
C PHE A 592 15.98 -7.73 2.59
N PRO A 593 15.56 -7.53 1.32
CA PRO A 593 14.22 -7.90 0.87
C PRO A 593 14.05 -9.41 0.87
N PHE A 594 12.79 -9.84 1.02
CA PHE A 594 12.38 -11.23 0.97
C PHE A 594 12.83 -12.10 2.16
N TYR A 595 12.53 -13.38 2.10
CA TYR A 595 12.74 -14.36 3.14
C TYR A 595 12.82 -15.77 2.56
N PHE A 596 13.35 -16.70 3.31
CA PHE A 596 13.28 -18.12 2.96
C PHE A 596 12.43 -18.89 3.97
N ILE A 597 12.05 -20.13 3.60
CA ILE A 597 11.28 -21.03 4.44
C ILE A 597 12.09 -22.33 4.60
N PRO A 598 12.48 -22.72 5.82
CA PRO A 598 13.31 -23.91 6.04
C PRO A 598 12.74 -25.18 5.41
N SER A 599 11.40 -25.37 5.44
CA SER A 599 10.75 -26.53 4.81
C SER A 599 10.84 -26.56 3.28
N VAL A 600 11.06 -25.40 2.64
CA VAL A 600 11.31 -25.34 1.19
C VAL A 600 12.78 -25.65 0.90
N ALA A 601 13.70 -25.09 1.70
CA ALA A 601 15.13 -25.35 1.57
C ALA A 601 15.47 -26.84 1.85
N SER A 602 14.86 -27.46 2.86
CA SER A 602 15.07 -28.88 3.18
C SER A 602 14.64 -29.83 2.05
N LYS A 603 13.59 -29.48 1.30
CA LYS A 603 13.18 -30.27 0.13
C LYS A 603 14.22 -30.28 -0.99
N VAL A 604 15.01 -29.21 -1.13
CA VAL A 604 16.06 -29.14 -2.15
C VAL A 604 17.16 -30.15 -1.87
N ILE A 605 17.52 -30.33 -0.60
CA ILE A 605 18.62 -31.23 -0.18
C ILE A 605 18.11 -32.54 0.44
N HIS A 606 16.82 -32.81 0.36
CA HIS A 606 16.18 -34.06 0.80
C HIS A 606 16.42 -34.42 2.29
N CYS A 607 16.57 -33.41 3.16
CA CYS A 607 16.68 -33.62 4.61
C CYS A 607 15.34 -33.36 5.34
N VAL A 608 15.24 -33.80 6.58
CA VAL A 608 14.13 -33.45 7.47
C VAL A 608 14.15 -31.94 7.72
N THR A 609 12.98 -31.33 7.70
CA THR A 609 12.85 -29.89 7.94
C THR A 609 13.40 -29.52 9.31
N PRO A 610 14.38 -28.63 9.39
CA PRO A 610 14.89 -28.15 10.68
C PRO A 610 13.83 -27.33 11.41
N ASP A 611 13.88 -27.36 12.74
CA ASP A 611 13.10 -26.45 13.56
C ASP A 611 13.51 -25.00 13.30
N GLU A 612 12.51 -24.12 13.29
CA GLU A 612 12.74 -22.68 13.07
C GLU A 612 13.74 -22.11 14.09
N ILE A 613 13.66 -22.58 15.36
CA ILE A 613 14.54 -22.17 16.46
C ILE A 613 15.99 -22.56 16.18
N ALA A 614 16.23 -23.78 15.68
CA ALA A 614 17.58 -24.25 15.38
C ALA A 614 18.25 -23.42 14.28
N ILE A 615 17.54 -23.14 13.17
CA ILE A 615 18.09 -22.32 12.09
C ILE A 615 18.33 -20.88 12.55
N LYS A 616 17.38 -20.29 13.30
CA LYS A 616 17.56 -18.95 13.88
C LYS A 616 18.76 -18.92 14.83
N GLY A 617 18.92 -19.93 15.68
CA GLY A 617 20.05 -20.06 16.58
C GLY A 617 21.40 -20.12 15.86
N ALA A 618 21.47 -20.86 14.75
CA ALA A 618 22.69 -20.95 13.94
C ALA A 618 23.05 -19.62 13.25
N LEU A 619 22.05 -18.92 12.71
CA LEU A 619 22.26 -17.61 12.09
C LEU A 619 22.68 -16.55 13.12
N LEU A 620 22.01 -16.51 14.28
CA LEU A 620 22.36 -15.59 15.38
C LEU A 620 23.74 -15.86 15.95
N HIS A 621 24.12 -17.13 16.14
CA HIS A 621 25.45 -17.51 16.62
C HIS A 621 26.57 -17.08 15.67
N ALA A 622 26.28 -17.09 14.36
CA ALA A 622 27.21 -16.59 13.34
C ALA A 622 27.19 -15.06 13.19
N GLY A 623 26.43 -14.34 14.01
CA GLY A 623 26.39 -12.87 14.02
C GLY A 623 25.38 -12.25 13.06
N TYR A 624 24.57 -13.05 12.35
CA TYR A 624 23.53 -12.56 11.48
C TYR A 624 22.25 -12.20 12.25
N ARG A 625 21.51 -11.21 11.75
CA ARG A 625 20.22 -10.82 12.28
C ARG A 625 19.13 -11.70 11.69
N VAL A 626 18.11 -11.97 12.48
CA VAL A 626 17.03 -12.88 12.10
C VAL A 626 15.68 -12.31 12.53
N THR A 627 14.73 -12.34 11.62
CA THR A 627 13.33 -12.00 11.90
C THR A 627 12.40 -12.86 11.04
N ARG A 628 11.13 -12.47 10.94
CA ARG A 628 10.10 -13.16 10.15
C ARG A 628 9.35 -12.16 9.28
N SER A 629 8.60 -12.64 8.29
CA SER A 629 7.74 -11.80 7.45
C SER A 629 6.27 -11.96 7.81
N HIS A 630 5.49 -10.88 7.66
CA HIS A 630 4.04 -10.90 7.86
C HIS A 630 3.31 -11.65 6.74
N THR A 631 3.93 -11.80 5.58
CA THR A 631 3.26 -12.35 4.38
C THR A 631 2.98 -13.84 4.47
N LYS A 632 3.76 -14.59 5.29
CA LYS A 632 3.62 -16.03 5.43
C LYS A 632 4.21 -16.55 6.75
N ALA A 633 3.56 -17.55 7.34
CA ALA A 633 4.06 -18.23 8.52
C ALA A 633 5.29 -19.13 8.20
N GLY A 634 6.16 -19.35 9.19
CA GLY A 634 7.36 -20.20 9.06
C GLY A 634 8.46 -19.60 8.21
N THR A 635 8.46 -18.27 8.05
CA THR A 635 9.47 -17.53 7.29
C THR A 635 10.65 -17.14 8.17
N ILE A 636 11.84 -17.09 7.55
CA ILE A 636 13.05 -16.54 8.15
C ILE A 636 13.56 -15.44 7.21
N LYS A 637 13.56 -14.19 7.69
CA LYS A 637 14.17 -13.03 7.04
C LYS A 637 15.49 -12.74 7.76
N THR A 638 16.57 -12.56 7.01
CA THR A 638 17.93 -12.43 7.56
C THR A 638 18.81 -11.63 6.62
N ASP A 639 19.88 -11.06 7.14
CA ASP A 639 20.96 -10.45 6.36
C ASP A 639 22.07 -11.46 5.97
N ALA A 640 21.91 -12.74 6.32
CA ALA A 640 22.82 -13.79 5.89
C ALA A 640 22.72 -14.03 4.36
N PRO A 641 23.86 -14.15 3.66
CA PRO A 641 23.88 -14.50 2.24
C PRO A 641 23.43 -15.95 2.02
N TRP A 642 22.88 -16.23 0.83
CA TRP A 642 22.47 -17.58 0.47
C TRP A 642 23.56 -18.63 0.57
N SER A 643 24.83 -18.24 0.34
CA SER A 643 25.99 -19.13 0.54
C SER A 643 26.05 -19.63 1.98
N PHE A 644 25.80 -18.75 2.96
CA PHE A 644 25.80 -19.13 4.37
C PHE A 644 24.55 -19.90 4.78
N ILE A 645 23.37 -19.51 4.26
CA ILE A 645 22.13 -20.26 4.49
C ILE A 645 22.30 -21.73 4.05
N TRP A 646 22.96 -21.97 2.90
CA TRP A 646 23.23 -23.34 2.44
C TRP A 646 24.29 -24.04 3.30
N LYS A 647 25.29 -23.36 3.84
CA LYS A 647 26.20 -23.94 4.83
C LYS A 647 25.44 -24.44 6.07
N VAL A 648 24.55 -23.64 6.64
CA VAL A 648 23.70 -24.01 7.77
C VAL A 648 22.82 -25.22 7.44
N MET A 649 22.21 -25.25 6.26
CA MET A 649 21.35 -26.37 5.84
C MET A 649 22.13 -27.66 5.63
N ARG A 650 23.34 -27.60 5.07
CA ARG A 650 24.21 -28.78 4.93
C ARG A 650 24.68 -29.29 6.30
N GLU A 651 25.03 -28.36 7.20
CA GLU A 651 25.45 -28.73 8.55
C GLU A 651 24.31 -29.36 9.36
N TRP A 652 23.08 -28.85 9.20
CA TRP A 652 21.88 -29.50 9.74
C TRP A 652 21.74 -30.94 9.22
N SER A 653 21.92 -31.11 7.91
CA SER A 653 21.86 -32.43 7.28
C SER A 653 22.92 -33.36 7.86
N ARG A 654 24.16 -32.88 8.00
CA ARG A 654 25.28 -33.65 8.55
C ARG A 654 25.03 -34.07 9.99
N GLN A 655 24.63 -33.16 10.88
CA GLN A 655 24.52 -33.42 12.31
C GLN A 655 23.24 -34.12 12.72
N ARG A 656 22.10 -33.75 12.13
CA ARG A 656 20.78 -34.14 12.67
C ARG A 656 19.88 -34.87 11.67
N SER A 657 20.18 -34.85 10.39
CA SER A 657 19.33 -35.46 9.35
C SER A 657 20.12 -35.90 8.14
N PRO A 658 21.00 -36.92 8.28
CA PRO A 658 21.78 -37.44 7.16
C PRO A 658 20.89 -37.84 5.98
N VAL A 659 21.25 -37.38 4.81
CA VAL A 659 20.55 -37.71 3.56
C VAL A 659 20.94 -39.14 3.15
N LYS A 660 19.95 -39.93 2.75
CA LYS A 660 20.20 -41.29 2.26
C LYS A 660 21.02 -41.26 0.97
N GLU A 661 21.99 -42.15 0.86
CA GLU A 661 22.79 -42.29 -0.35
C GLU A 661 21.90 -42.52 -1.57
N GLY A 662 22.18 -41.86 -2.67
CA GLY A 662 21.38 -41.91 -3.92
C GLY A 662 20.04 -41.14 -3.88
N ALA A 663 19.67 -40.50 -2.76
CA ALA A 663 18.43 -39.73 -2.70
C ALA A 663 18.49 -38.46 -3.55
N ILE A 664 19.68 -37.91 -3.76
CA ILE A 664 19.89 -36.71 -4.61
C ILE A 664 20.62 -37.16 -5.87
N ARG A 665 19.99 -36.97 -7.01
CA ARG A 665 20.55 -37.31 -8.32
C ARG A 665 21.29 -36.10 -8.92
N ASP A 666 22.20 -36.35 -9.87
CA ASP A 666 23.01 -35.34 -10.56
C ASP A 666 22.18 -34.24 -11.26
N ASN A 667 20.97 -34.61 -11.73
CA ASN A 667 20.05 -33.68 -12.35
C ASN A 667 19.18 -32.87 -11.40
N MET A 668 19.35 -33.02 -10.08
CA MET A 668 18.59 -32.27 -9.05
C MET A 668 19.37 -31.04 -8.57
N PRO A 669 18.67 -29.94 -8.21
CA PRO A 669 19.32 -28.74 -7.65
C PRO A 669 20.16 -29.03 -6.41
N GLY A 670 19.74 -29.99 -5.59
CA GLY A 670 20.43 -30.42 -4.37
C GLY A 670 21.82 -31.00 -4.63
N TRP A 671 22.10 -31.55 -5.83
CA TRP A 671 23.37 -32.16 -6.16
C TRP A 671 24.55 -31.19 -5.96
N LYS A 672 24.48 -30.04 -6.63
CA LYS A 672 25.50 -29.00 -6.50
C LYS A 672 25.43 -28.27 -5.14
N VAL A 673 24.23 -28.06 -4.58
CA VAL A 673 24.06 -27.46 -3.24
C VAL A 673 24.76 -28.30 -2.16
N MET A 674 24.68 -29.63 -2.25
CA MET A 674 25.35 -30.53 -1.31
C MET A 674 26.82 -30.75 -1.64
N GLY A 675 27.30 -30.23 -2.79
CA GLY A 675 28.68 -30.40 -3.26
C GLY A 675 29.00 -31.82 -3.71
N LEU A 676 27.99 -32.58 -4.19
CA LEU A 676 28.15 -33.93 -4.75
C LEU A 676 28.78 -33.90 -6.14
N ASP A 677 28.89 -32.73 -6.76
CA ASP A 677 29.62 -32.44 -7.99
C ASP A 677 31.14 -32.35 -7.83
N LYS A 678 31.62 -32.34 -6.56
CA LYS A 678 33.02 -32.21 -6.20
C LYS A 678 33.76 -33.53 -6.11
N PRO A 679 35.12 -33.56 -6.19
CA PRO A 679 35.90 -34.77 -5.97
C PRO A 679 35.58 -35.46 -4.65
N LYS A 680 35.62 -36.79 -4.62
CA LYS A 680 35.30 -37.58 -3.43
C LYS A 680 36.13 -37.19 -2.19
N GLU A 681 37.41 -36.90 -2.39
CA GLU A 681 38.28 -36.43 -1.31
C GLU A 681 37.79 -35.14 -0.64
N GLU A 682 37.26 -34.19 -1.41
CA GLU A 682 36.70 -32.96 -0.88
C GLU A 682 35.36 -33.21 -0.16
N GLN A 683 34.55 -34.15 -0.68
CA GLN A 683 33.28 -34.56 -0.03
C GLN A 683 33.56 -35.24 1.32
N GLU A 684 34.52 -36.17 1.38
CA GLU A 684 34.93 -36.86 2.61
C GLU A 684 35.52 -35.87 3.64
N LYS A 685 36.39 -34.98 3.21
CA LYS A 685 36.94 -33.94 4.07
C LYS A 685 35.84 -33.05 4.68
N ARG A 686 34.87 -32.64 3.87
CA ARG A 686 33.73 -31.86 4.36
C ARG A 686 32.83 -32.64 5.33
N ALA A 687 32.65 -33.91 5.09
CA ALA A 687 31.90 -34.80 5.99
C ALA A 687 32.55 -34.90 7.37
N LEU A 688 33.90 -34.92 7.41
CA LEU A 688 34.68 -34.96 8.64
C LEU A 688 34.74 -33.61 9.35
N ASP A 689 35.12 -32.55 8.64
CA ASP A 689 35.42 -31.23 9.22
C ASP A 689 34.16 -30.39 9.50
N GLY A 690 33.04 -30.72 8.85
CA GLY A 690 31.79 -29.93 8.90
C GLY A 690 31.90 -28.60 8.13
N GLU A 691 30.80 -27.85 8.14
CA GLU A 691 30.75 -26.50 7.55
C GLU A 691 31.19 -25.45 8.59
N LYS A 692 31.93 -24.45 8.12
CA LYS A 692 32.45 -23.37 8.96
C LYS A 692 31.90 -22.01 8.54
N THR A 693 31.83 -21.07 9.47
CA THR A 693 31.56 -19.65 9.18
C THR A 693 32.67 -19.08 8.30
N ASP A 694 32.47 -17.89 7.75
CA ASP A 694 33.50 -17.21 6.94
C ASP A 694 34.72 -16.84 7.79
N GLU A 695 34.59 -16.78 9.13
CA GLU A 695 35.67 -16.60 10.10
C GLU A 695 36.33 -17.94 10.52
N GLY A 696 35.97 -19.07 9.93
CA GLY A 696 36.49 -20.39 10.23
C GLY A 696 35.95 -21.07 11.50
N LYS A 697 34.91 -20.48 12.16
CA LYS A 697 34.22 -21.06 13.32
C LYS A 697 33.23 -22.14 12.92
N GLU A 698 33.00 -23.11 13.80
CA GLU A 698 31.95 -24.12 13.60
C GLU A 698 30.54 -23.51 13.61
N ILE A 699 29.65 -24.11 12.82
CA ILE A 699 28.22 -23.73 12.83
C ILE A 699 27.54 -24.45 13.99
N VAL A 700 27.09 -23.67 14.97
CA VAL A 700 26.43 -24.16 16.17
C VAL A 700 24.94 -23.81 16.12
N PHE A 701 24.06 -24.81 16.28
CA PHE A 701 22.61 -24.60 16.39
C PHE A 701 22.28 -24.12 17.82
N ALA A 702 22.61 -22.85 18.10
CA ALA A 702 22.52 -22.20 19.41
C ALA A 702 21.06 -21.82 19.73
N GLU A 703 20.19 -22.79 19.94
CA GLU A 703 18.74 -22.60 20.19
C GLU A 703 18.47 -21.68 21.40
N TRP A 704 19.39 -21.64 22.38
CA TRP A 704 19.33 -20.75 23.56
C TRP A 704 19.47 -19.25 23.24
N LEU A 705 19.98 -18.88 22.06
CA LEU A 705 20.08 -17.49 21.63
C LEU A 705 18.74 -16.95 21.11
N VAL A 706 17.81 -17.83 20.74
CA VAL A 706 16.47 -17.46 20.33
C VAL A 706 15.71 -17.10 21.60
N LYS A 707 15.75 -15.83 21.98
CA LYS A 707 15.02 -15.34 23.15
C LYS A 707 13.54 -15.66 22.97
N ASP A 708 12.90 -16.10 24.04
CA ASP A 708 11.44 -16.18 24.20
C ASP A 708 10.82 -14.76 24.11
N ALA A 709 11.05 -14.07 23.00
CA ALA A 709 10.46 -12.77 22.72
C ALA A 709 8.93 -12.84 22.64
N ASP A 710 8.38 -14.05 22.51
CA ASP A 710 6.96 -14.31 22.29
C ASP A 710 6.23 -14.79 23.56
N LYS A 711 6.51 -14.22 24.73
CA LYS A 711 5.68 -14.50 25.93
C LYS A 711 4.21 -14.11 25.75
N LYS A 712 3.91 -13.15 24.86
CA LYS A 712 2.55 -12.75 24.51
C LYS A 712 2.07 -13.57 23.31
N LYS A 713 1.01 -14.33 23.48
CA LYS A 713 0.35 -15.05 22.37
C LYS A 713 -0.33 -14.02 21.45
N LEU A 714 0.30 -13.69 20.35
CA LEU A 714 -0.25 -12.80 19.30
C LEU A 714 -0.86 -13.62 18.16
N VAL A 715 -1.98 -13.15 17.61
CA VAL A 715 -2.58 -13.71 16.39
C VAL A 715 -1.86 -13.12 15.19
N ARG A 716 -0.66 -13.63 14.88
CA ARG A 716 0.22 -13.12 13.82
C ARG A 716 -0.27 -13.51 12.42
N TYR A 717 -0.88 -14.68 12.28
CA TYR A 717 -1.34 -15.24 11.01
C TYR A 717 -2.77 -15.77 11.15
N GLN A 718 -3.45 -15.98 10.04
CA GLN A 718 -4.75 -16.66 10.03
C GLN A 718 -4.57 -18.10 10.57
N ILE A 719 -5.20 -18.42 11.69
CA ILE A 719 -5.03 -19.72 12.36
C ILE A 719 -5.89 -20.81 11.70
N ASN A 720 -7.12 -20.47 11.35
CA ASN A 720 -8.04 -21.38 10.66
C ASN A 720 -8.75 -20.64 9.53
N PRO A 721 -8.44 -20.93 8.26
CA PRO A 721 -9.26 -20.44 7.17
C PRO A 721 -10.67 -21.00 7.37
N ARG A 722 -11.67 -20.13 7.38
CA ARG A 722 -13.06 -20.54 7.46
C ARG A 722 -13.40 -21.47 6.30
N GLU A 723 -14.33 -22.38 6.50
CA GLU A 723 -14.84 -23.21 5.43
C GLU A 723 -15.28 -22.34 4.24
N ASN A 724 -14.88 -22.72 3.03
CA ASN A 724 -15.04 -21.94 1.80
C ASN A 724 -14.16 -20.66 1.68
N TRP A 725 -13.15 -20.50 2.53
CA TRP A 725 -12.15 -19.45 2.39
C TRP A 725 -11.03 -19.92 1.45
N GLY A 726 -10.88 -19.30 0.33
CA GLY A 726 -9.79 -19.58 -0.59
C GLY A 726 -9.83 -18.67 -1.83
N PRO A 727 -8.72 -18.52 -2.55
CA PRO A 727 -8.65 -17.67 -3.73
C PRO A 727 -9.57 -18.10 -4.87
N MET A 728 -10.01 -19.36 -4.84
CA MET A 728 -10.89 -19.96 -5.85
C MET A 728 -12.37 -19.91 -5.47
N ASN A 729 -12.72 -19.57 -4.24
CA ASN A 729 -14.09 -19.53 -3.77
C ASN A 729 -14.52 -18.07 -3.57
N ARG A 730 -15.56 -17.64 -4.25
CA ARG A 730 -16.25 -16.39 -3.92
C ARG A 730 -16.77 -16.51 -2.49
N ALA A 731 -16.64 -15.44 -1.70
CA ALA A 731 -17.22 -15.41 -0.37
C ALA A 731 -18.71 -15.74 -0.46
N LYS A 732 -19.12 -16.86 0.11
CA LYS A 732 -20.53 -17.16 0.33
C LYS A 732 -20.95 -16.35 1.55
N GLY A 733 -22.06 -15.64 1.45
CA GLY A 733 -22.69 -15.00 2.60
C GLY A 733 -23.01 -16.04 3.70
N PRO A 734 -23.28 -15.61 4.93
CA PRO A 734 -23.67 -16.53 5.99
C PRO A 734 -24.90 -17.34 5.53
N ALA A 735 -24.82 -18.65 5.75
CA ALA A 735 -25.93 -19.57 5.50
C ALA A 735 -27.12 -19.25 6.42
#